data_6b5805fde3ff918ddb89674fbcebaf4e
#
_entry.id   6b5805fde3ff918ddb89674fbcebaf4e
#
_cell.length_a   1.000
_cell.length_b   1.000
_cell.length_c   1.000
_cell.angle_alpha   90.00
_cell.angle_beta   90.00
_cell.angle_gamma   90.00
#
_symmetry.space_group_name_H-M   'P 1'
#
loop_
_entity.id
_entity.type
_entity.pdbx_description
1 polymer ?
#
loop_
_entity_poly.entity_id
_entity_poly.type
_entity_poly.pdbx_seq_one_letter_code
_entity_poly.pdbx_strand_id
1 'polypeptide(L)'
;MGTLQNGVSGWYARLDRCLDNREQQIDIWLSTWEKSLRSFQPIAALLPEDWPTLPANLLTDPGHVLDHLLARHDAESDGRSPRGAHPTPPRLADAVICSEMKDNLVNPKKPVQQSNFLMSNLPPGFRQHVEQLNLPKATQDSDVDDDAERKAVEEDKRTLSGIPLPVADTAAGGGLFHARLIRRHADAHEDADPELQKEDTRRLFSNIQLLDVDPLVVKSTKLRLLLESIRHELVSFGPETPGKISRKEMETLLDEGVRQGDALQGQWPWSSAPELVLTNPPWLRIKDRFRGMQDGSQLRKELGERLRNLTDNGAPRFSTMRGNVNLYRLFIERSLQILKEGGRLRIIAPDSLLREQSSHPLRELLVKHHGWTHAWAIEEANLLFPGMTQGVVVLGITAKGDAPVLNLHGPITRSDLRKEGDGLSSRVPVFQLNEERWTSWARDTWAVPRLPRDRVERSHTLKVLDRLAELPRLSDEEHPLTTNQRQVRVRVGEIDQTAHAKSIETWVKGKRSRPFIRGVHFSESEDGRVFIRHPAFRTDIPSRASERQLAMWVGDHHPSHGPRLACQAIVNAHQERRLRWAVIPEGSVLGNSVNHIELHEDIQARLVEDHTTIEGGLQWLCEHLNNNDLDEWARAWAANNNVNNYELEMLPVELPDSFPQFGTFAR
;
A
#
# COMPACT_ATOMS: atom_id res chain seq x y z
N MET A 1 -6.72 23.90 -7.30
CA MET A 1 -6.81 22.44 -7.51
C MET A 1 -8.15 21.85 -7.10
N GLY A 2 -8.84 22.30 -6.07
CA GLY A 2 -10.19 21.84 -5.71
C GLY A 2 -11.28 22.05 -6.79
N THR A 3 -11.12 22.98 -7.69
CA THR A 3 -12.06 23.25 -8.78
C THR A 3 -12.05 22.22 -9.92
N LEU A 4 -10.92 21.54 -10.18
CA LEU A 4 -10.82 20.50 -11.23
C LEU A 4 -11.42 19.16 -10.78
N GLN A 5 -11.19 18.76 -9.51
CA GLN A 5 -11.82 17.55 -8.93
C GLN A 5 -13.34 17.73 -8.80
N ASN A 6 -13.79 18.92 -8.38
CA ASN A 6 -15.22 19.25 -8.36
C ASN A 6 -15.85 19.19 -9.76
N GLY A 7 -15.08 19.51 -10.82
CA GLY A 7 -15.53 19.41 -12.21
C GLY A 7 -15.82 17.98 -12.66
N VAL A 8 -14.91 17.02 -12.35
CA VAL A 8 -15.04 15.61 -12.75
C VAL A 8 -16.11 14.90 -11.91
N SER A 9 -16.06 15.02 -10.59
CA SER A 9 -17.09 14.47 -9.70
C SER A 9 -18.47 15.06 -9.98
N GLY A 10 -18.54 16.36 -10.31
CA GLY A 10 -19.77 17.02 -10.72
C GLY A 10 -20.27 16.54 -12.08
N TRP A 11 -19.42 16.11 -13.00
CA TRP A 11 -19.80 15.53 -14.27
C TRP A 11 -20.52 14.18 -14.06
N TYR A 12 -19.93 13.27 -13.30
CA TYR A 12 -20.55 11.99 -12.97
C TYR A 12 -21.89 12.15 -12.23
N ALA A 13 -21.98 13.08 -11.28
CA ALA A 13 -23.24 13.38 -10.60
C ALA A 13 -24.34 13.93 -11.54
N ARG A 14 -23.95 14.64 -12.62
CA ARG A 14 -24.89 15.05 -13.67
C ARG A 14 -25.29 13.89 -14.57
N LEU A 15 -24.34 13.03 -14.92
CA LEU A 15 -24.61 11.82 -15.71
C LEU A 15 -25.63 10.92 -15.02
N ASP A 16 -25.52 10.70 -13.70
CA ASP A 16 -26.49 9.91 -12.93
C ASP A 16 -27.90 10.52 -12.91
N ARG A 17 -28.01 11.82 -13.03
CA ARG A 17 -29.33 12.50 -13.13
C ARG A 17 -29.95 12.36 -14.53
N CYS A 18 -29.12 12.19 -15.55
CA CYS A 18 -29.58 11.99 -16.92
C CYS A 18 -29.93 10.52 -17.17
N LEU A 19 -29.15 9.61 -16.59
CA LEU A 19 -29.26 8.17 -16.78
C LEU A 19 -28.80 7.47 -15.50
N ASP A 20 -29.73 6.94 -14.70
CA ASP A 20 -29.47 6.28 -13.42
C ASP A 20 -28.98 4.83 -13.56
N ASN A 21 -29.20 4.21 -14.72
CA ASN A 21 -28.74 2.85 -15.00
C ASN A 21 -27.24 2.85 -15.38
N ARG A 22 -26.40 2.36 -14.47
CA ARG A 22 -24.92 2.32 -14.60
C ARG A 22 -24.45 1.37 -15.71
N GLU A 23 -25.07 0.25 -15.90
CA GLU A 23 -24.74 -0.68 -16.99
C GLU A 23 -25.00 -0.02 -18.34
N GLN A 24 -26.10 0.67 -18.47
CA GLN A 24 -26.43 1.41 -19.68
C GLN A 24 -25.46 2.59 -19.92
N GLN A 25 -24.99 3.27 -18.89
CA GLN A 25 -23.93 4.28 -19.02
C GLN A 25 -22.66 3.67 -19.63
N ILE A 26 -22.26 2.48 -19.16
CA ILE A 26 -21.07 1.76 -19.65
C ILE A 26 -21.26 1.32 -21.10
N ASP A 27 -22.39 0.73 -21.43
CA ASP A 27 -22.69 0.27 -22.80
C ASP A 27 -22.74 1.44 -23.79
N ILE A 28 -23.36 2.56 -23.44
CA ILE A 28 -23.37 3.78 -24.27
C ILE A 28 -21.96 4.31 -24.45
N TRP A 29 -21.16 4.37 -23.39
CA TRP A 29 -19.78 4.84 -23.48
C TRP A 29 -18.93 4.01 -24.43
N LEU A 30 -18.97 2.69 -24.29
CA LEU A 30 -18.21 1.75 -25.12
C LEU A 30 -18.65 1.81 -26.58
N SER A 31 -19.97 1.84 -26.86
CA SER A 31 -20.49 1.92 -28.22
C SER A 31 -20.16 3.26 -28.90
N THR A 32 -20.14 4.37 -28.11
CA THR A 32 -19.76 5.69 -28.63
C THR A 32 -18.27 5.75 -28.93
N TRP A 33 -17.44 5.13 -28.09
CA TRP A 33 -16.00 5.02 -28.34
C TRP A 33 -15.71 4.21 -29.61
N GLU A 34 -16.35 3.07 -29.79
CA GLU A 34 -16.23 2.30 -31.03
C GLU A 34 -16.64 3.11 -32.27
N LYS A 35 -17.78 3.81 -32.17
CA LYS A 35 -18.29 4.66 -33.27
C LYS A 35 -17.30 5.81 -33.59
N SER A 36 -16.69 6.41 -32.56
CA SER A 36 -15.66 7.44 -32.71
C SER A 36 -14.46 6.92 -33.54
N LEU A 37 -13.95 5.74 -33.22
CA LEU A 37 -12.84 5.13 -33.95
C LEU A 37 -13.21 4.79 -35.42
N ARG A 38 -14.45 4.35 -35.67
CA ARG A 38 -14.92 4.05 -37.03
C ARG A 38 -15.15 5.28 -37.91
N SER A 39 -15.64 6.38 -37.31
CA SER A 39 -16.03 7.57 -38.05
C SER A 39 -14.95 8.66 -38.05
N PHE A 40 -13.85 8.45 -37.30
CA PHE A 40 -12.80 9.45 -37.06
C PHE A 40 -13.32 10.76 -36.46
N GLN A 41 -14.43 10.68 -35.71
CA GLN A 41 -15.04 11.82 -35.02
C GLN A 41 -14.71 11.80 -33.54
N PRO A 42 -14.58 12.97 -32.88
CA PRO A 42 -14.38 13.03 -31.43
C PRO A 42 -15.54 12.37 -30.67
N ILE A 43 -15.26 11.61 -29.63
CA ILE A 43 -16.29 10.95 -28.78
C ILE A 43 -17.33 11.98 -28.30
N ALA A 44 -16.89 13.17 -27.89
CA ALA A 44 -17.79 14.23 -27.42
C ALA A 44 -18.87 14.66 -28.44
N ALA A 45 -18.58 14.52 -29.73
CA ALA A 45 -19.54 14.84 -30.80
C ALA A 45 -20.56 13.71 -31.07
N LEU A 46 -20.33 12.55 -30.51
CA LEU A 46 -21.14 11.33 -30.74
C LEU A 46 -21.92 10.89 -29.50
N LEU A 47 -21.70 11.53 -28.36
CA LEU A 47 -22.48 11.28 -27.13
C LEU A 47 -23.93 11.68 -27.32
N PRO A 48 -24.90 11.03 -26.66
CA PRO A 48 -26.29 11.44 -26.64
C PRO A 48 -26.45 12.91 -26.17
N GLU A 49 -27.46 13.60 -26.71
CA GLU A 49 -27.72 15.01 -26.41
C GLU A 49 -28.05 15.27 -24.92
N ASP A 50 -28.59 14.28 -24.24
CA ASP A 50 -28.92 14.30 -22.81
C ASP A 50 -27.70 14.05 -21.89
N TRP A 51 -26.56 13.64 -22.47
CA TRP A 51 -25.34 13.48 -21.69
C TRP A 51 -24.69 14.83 -21.34
N PRO A 52 -24.16 14.98 -20.12
CA PRO A 52 -23.47 16.20 -19.75
C PRO A 52 -22.19 16.38 -20.56
N THR A 53 -21.88 17.62 -20.95
CA THR A 53 -20.65 17.96 -21.69
C THR A 53 -19.42 17.44 -20.98
N LEU A 54 -18.58 16.67 -21.68
CA LEU A 54 -17.34 16.11 -21.16
C LEU A 54 -16.34 17.22 -20.78
N PRO A 55 -15.78 17.17 -19.57
CA PRO A 55 -14.65 18.01 -19.21
C PRO A 55 -13.43 17.74 -20.09
N ALA A 56 -12.67 18.79 -20.44
CA ALA A 56 -11.51 18.68 -21.32
C ALA A 56 -10.45 17.65 -20.88
N ASN A 57 -10.30 17.45 -19.58
CA ASN A 57 -9.37 16.46 -19.00
C ASN A 57 -9.83 15.01 -19.14
N LEU A 58 -11.11 14.76 -19.45
CA LEU A 58 -11.65 13.42 -19.73
C LEU A 58 -11.67 13.09 -21.23
N LEU A 59 -11.47 14.08 -22.11
CA LEU A 59 -11.48 13.89 -23.55
C LEU A 59 -10.28 13.11 -24.09
N THR A 60 -9.17 13.10 -23.36
CA THR A 60 -7.87 12.58 -23.83
C THR A 60 -7.70 11.09 -23.63
N ASP A 61 -8.42 10.49 -22.68
CA ASP A 61 -8.30 9.06 -22.36
C ASP A 61 -9.68 8.43 -22.11
N PRO A 62 -10.32 7.86 -23.15
CA PRO A 62 -11.63 7.21 -23.02
C PRO A 62 -11.60 5.98 -22.09
N GLY A 63 -10.47 5.29 -21.98
CA GLY A 63 -10.30 4.18 -21.07
C GLY A 63 -10.36 4.61 -19.60
N HIS A 64 -9.85 5.79 -19.28
CA HIS A 64 -9.93 6.32 -17.92
C HIS A 64 -11.37 6.66 -17.49
N VAL A 65 -12.20 7.15 -18.41
CA VAL A 65 -13.64 7.33 -18.15
C VAL A 65 -14.31 5.99 -17.86
N LEU A 66 -14.00 4.96 -18.66
CA LEU A 66 -14.51 3.60 -18.45
C LEU A 66 -14.12 3.07 -17.07
N ASP A 67 -12.86 3.22 -16.63
CA ASP A 67 -12.41 2.78 -15.30
C ASP A 67 -13.24 3.40 -14.18
N HIS A 68 -13.58 4.68 -14.30
CA HIS A 68 -14.42 5.36 -13.32
C HIS A 68 -15.89 4.89 -13.38
N LEU A 69 -16.44 4.63 -14.57
CA LEU A 69 -17.80 4.11 -14.71
C LEU A 69 -17.90 2.71 -14.08
N LEU A 70 -16.94 1.84 -14.34
CA LEU A 70 -16.87 0.50 -13.75
C LEU A 70 -16.72 0.53 -12.23
N ALA A 71 -15.85 1.40 -11.69
CA ALA A 71 -15.69 1.54 -10.25
C ALA A 71 -16.97 2.05 -9.55
N ARG A 72 -17.76 2.89 -10.22
CA ARG A 72 -19.05 3.37 -9.71
C ARG A 72 -20.13 2.30 -9.80
N HIS A 73 -20.14 1.49 -10.86
CA HIS A 73 -21.00 0.31 -10.97
C HIS A 73 -20.70 -0.67 -9.83
N ASP A 74 -19.43 -0.98 -9.60
CA ASP A 74 -19.00 -1.88 -8.53
C ASP A 74 -19.42 -1.40 -7.13
N ALA A 75 -19.38 -0.08 -6.89
CA ALA A 75 -19.81 0.51 -5.62
C ALA A 75 -21.33 0.35 -5.35
N GLU A 76 -22.15 0.18 -6.38
CA GLU A 76 -23.61 0.15 -6.28
C GLU A 76 -24.25 -1.18 -6.68
N SER A 77 -23.53 -2.06 -7.39
CA SER A 77 -24.09 -3.29 -8.00
C SER A 77 -24.76 -4.24 -7.00
N ASP A 78 -24.38 -4.16 -5.72
CA ASP A 78 -25.03 -4.91 -4.65
C ASP A 78 -25.96 -4.06 -3.78
N GLY A 79 -26.05 -2.74 -4.00
CA GLY A 79 -26.85 -1.79 -3.18
C GLY A 79 -26.44 -1.76 -1.71
N ARG A 80 -25.40 -2.48 -1.30
CA ARG A 80 -25.17 -2.87 0.10
C ARG A 80 -23.73 -2.98 0.54
N SER A 81 -22.76 -3.08 -0.36
CA SER A 81 -21.35 -3.20 0.05
C SER A 81 -20.37 -2.85 -1.08
N PRO A 82 -19.52 -1.83 -0.90
CA PRO A 82 -18.48 -1.53 -1.86
C PRO A 82 -17.52 -2.73 -1.96
N ARG A 83 -17.18 -3.15 -3.18
CA ARG A 83 -16.21 -4.23 -3.41
C ARG A 83 -14.76 -3.80 -3.15
N GLY A 84 -14.52 -2.51 -2.87
CA GLY A 84 -13.20 -1.96 -2.60
C GLY A 84 -12.36 -1.74 -3.85
N ALA A 85 -13.00 -1.62 -5.01
CA ALA A 85 -12.34 -1.32 -6.27
C ALA A 85 -11.92 0.17 -6.32
N HIS A 86 -10.66 0.41 -6.63
CA HIS A 86 -10.08 1.74 -6.82
C HIS A 86 -9.39 1.77 -8.18
N PRO A 87 -9.87 2.61 -9.14
CA PRO A 87 -9.25 2.70 -10.46
C PRO A 87 -7.77 3.05 -10.35
N THR A 88 -6.92 2.29 -11.00
CA THR A 88 -5.49 2.55 -11.04
C THR A 88 -5.23 3.83 -11.83
N PRO A 89 -4.43 4.79 -11.31
CA PRO A 89 -4.04 5.96 -12.08
C PRO A 89 -3.19 5.57 -13.30
N PRO A 90 -3.52 6.05 -14.52
CA PRO A 90 -2.81 5.65 -15.73
C PRO A 90 -1.30 5.85 -15.66
N ARG A 91 -0.83 6.98 -15.13
CA ARG A 91 0.61 7.27 -14.97
C ARG A 91 1.31 6.31 -14.00
N LEU A 92 0.61 5.84 -12.98
CA LEU A 92 1.16 4.83 -12.06
C LEU A 92 1.28 3.48 -12.77
N ALA A 93 0.28 3.08 -13.55
CA ALA A 93 0.34 1.87 -14.37
C ALA A 93 1.51 1.92 -15.37
N ASP A 94 1.69 3.05 -16.07
CA ASP A 94 2.83 3.28 -16.97
C ASP A 94 4.16 3.15 -16.25
N ALA A 95 4.30 3.76 -15.05
CA ALA A 95 5.52 3.68 -14.26
C ALA A 95 5.84 2.24 -13.82
N VAL A 96 4.82 1.48 -13.40
CA VAL A 96 4.95 0.06 -13.01
C VAL A 96 5.41 -0.77 -14.21
N ILE A 97 4.77 -0.63 -15.36
CA ILE A 97 5.13 -1.33 -16.60
C ILE A 97 6.55 -0.98 -17.04
N CYS A 98 6.90 0.32 -17.02
CA CYS A 98 8.25 0.77 -17.36
C CYS A 98 9.34 0.16 -16.48
N SER A 99 9.04 -0.06 -15.20
CA SER A 99 10.02 -0.67 -14.29
C SER A 99 10.33 -2.12 -14.67
N GLU A 100 9.33 -2.84 -15.22
CA GLU A 100 9.52 -4.23 -15.65
C GLU A 100 10.28 -4.36 -16.96
N MET A 101 10.20 -3.34 -17.81
CA MET A 101 10.83 -3.37 -19.13
C MET A 101 12.25 -2.83 -19.14
N LYS A 102 12.62 -1.92 -18.23
CA LYS A 102 13.96 -1.32 -18.18
C LYS A 102 15.08 -2.32 -17.98
N ASP A 103 14.83 -3.36 -17.20
CA ASP A 103 15.79 -4.41 -16.93
C ASP A 103 15.99 -5.36 -18.13
N ASN A 104 15.17 -5.22 -19.19
CA ASN A 104 15.11 -6.12 -20.33
C ASN A 104 15.34 -5.44 -21.69
N LEU A 105 15.48 -4.12 -21.75
CA LEU A 105 15.85 -3.40 -22.97
C LEU A 105 17.36 -3.56 -23.22
N VAL A 106 17.77 -4.72 -23.66
CA VAL A 106 18.96 -4.84 -24.48
C VAL A 106 18.60 -4.29 -25.85
N ASN A 107 18.87 -3.00 -26.07
CA ASN A 107 18.70 -2.39 -27.37
C ASN A 107 19.86 -2.86 -28.29
N PRO A 108 19.64 -3.74 -29.28
CA PRO A 108 20.73 -4.28 -30.10
C PRO A 108 21.32 -3.25 -31.07
N LYS A 109 20.82 -2.01 -31.12
CA LYS A 109 21.24 -1.00 -32.10
C LYS A 109 21.79 0.33 -31.56
N LYS A 110 21.95 0.51 -30.23
CA LYS A 110 22.71 1.66 -29.71
C LYS A 110 23.79 1.18 -28.76
N PRO A 111 25.09 1.31 -29.12
CA PRO A 111 26.16 1.08 -28.17
C PRO A 111 25.97 2.07 -26.99
N VAL A 112 26.01 1.52 -25.78
CA VAL A 112 25.89 2.29 -24.54
C VAL A 112 27.00 3.35 -24.49
N GLN A 113 26.67 4.60 -24.79
CA GLN A 113 27.57 5.76 -24.59
C GLN A 113 27.64 6.18 -23.12
N GLN A 114 27.42 5.25 -22.17
CA GLN A 114 27.51 5.56 -20.72
C GLN A 114 28.94 5.49 -20.15
N SER A 115 29.89 4.93 -20.87
CA SER A 115 31.28 4.86 -20.39
C SER A 115 32.07 6.18 -20.54
N ASN A 116 31.68 7.06 -21.43
CA ASN A 116 32.49 8.25 -21.73
C ASN A 116 32.31 9.43 -20.75
N PHE A 117 31.15 9.54 -20.04
CA PHE A 117 30.92 10.65 -19.11
C PHE A 117 31.60 10.45 -17.76
N LEU A 118 31.71 9.22 -17.29
CA LEU A 118 32.47 8.90 -16.07
C LEU A 118 33.99 8.91 -16.31
N MET A 119 34.43 8.47 -17.47
CA MET A 119 35.85 8.42 -17.80
C MET A 119 36.43 9.81 -18.10
N SER A 120 35.65 10.77 -18.58
CA SER A 120 36.13 12.14 -18.86
C SER A 120 36.48 12.96 -17.63
N ASN A 121 35.96 12.60 -16.44
CA ASN A 121 36.16 13.34 -15.22
C ASN A 121 37.16 12.71 -14.23
N LEU A 122 37.87 11.63 -14.63
CA LEU A 122 38.92 11.01 -13.83
C LEU A 122 40.30 11.59 -14.12
N PRO A 123 41.15 11.80 -13.11
CA PRO A 123 42.55 12.21 -13.32
C PRO A 123 43.31 11.23 -14.24
N PRO A 124 44.24 11.71 -15.08
CA PRO A 124 44.91 10.88 -16.08
C PRO A 124 45.58 9.60 -15.58
N GLY A 125 46.12 9.59 -14.37
CA GLY A 125 46.75 8.42 -13.75
C GLY A 125 45.75 7.33 -13.32
N PHE A 126 44.48 7.66 -13.10
CA PHE A 126 43.44 6.71 -12.68
C PHE A 126 42.81 5.99 -13.89
N ARG A 127 42.84 6.61 -15.09
CA ARG A 127 42.29 6.00 -16.31
C ARG A 127 43.05 4.75 -16.70
N GLN A 128 44.39 4.80 -16.68
CA GLN A 128 45.25 3.65 -16.99
C GLN A 128 45.07 2.46 -16.06
N HIS A 129 44.73 2.73 -14.78
CA HIS A 129 44.51 1.66 -13.81
C HIS A 129 43.14 0.97 -13.96
N VAL A 130 42.10 1.71 -14.35
CA VAL A 130 40.78 1.18 -14.65
C VAL A 130 40.75 0.40 -15.97
N GLU A 131 41.47 0.84 -16.98
CA GLU A 131 41.61 0.12 -18.25
C GLU A 131 42.36 -1.21 -18.10
N GLN A 132 43.32 -1.30 -17.16
CA GLN A 132 44.04 -2.55 -16.86
C GLN A 132 43.21 -3.57 -16.06
N LEU A 133 42.15 -3.13 -15.33
CA LEU A 133 41.29 -4.00 -14.54
C LEU A 133 40.11 -4.59 -15.34
N ASN A 134 39.78 -4.04 -16.50
CA ASN A 134 38.62 -4.42 -17.32
C ASN A 134 38.92 -5.21 -18.60
N LEU A 135 40.11 -5.78 -18.73
CA LEU A 135 40.41 -6.70 -19.84
C LEU A 135 39.93 -8.12 -19.47
N PRO A 136 38.91 -8.67 -20.15
CA PRO A 136 38.60 -10.09 -20.03
C PRO A 136 39.76 -10.88 -20.67
N LYS A 137 40.38 -11.74 -19.88
CA LYS A 137 41.29 -12.78 -20.41
C LYS A 137 40.46 -13.73 -21.27
N ALA A 138 40.75 -13.75 -22.58
CA ALA A 138 40.23 -14.76 -23.48
C ALA A 138 40.66 -16.14 -22.99
N THR A 139 39.79 -16.91 -22.44
CA THR A 139 39.89 -18.36 -22.36
C THR A 139 39.04 -18.91 -23.50
N GLN A 140 39.70 -19.48 -24.50
CA GLN A 140 39.08 -20.40 -25.43
C GLN A 140 38.69 -21.64 -24.62
N ASP A 141 37.38 -21.98 -24.60
CA ASP A 141 36.86 -23.31 -24.91
C ASP A 141 35.34 -23.43 -24.66
N SER A 142 34.63 -23.89 -25.67
CA SER A 142 33.48 -24.81 -25.71
C SER A 142 32.12 -24.47 -25.11
N ASP A 143 31.83 -23.30 -24.55
CA ASP A 143 30.50 -23.01 -23.98
C ASP A 143 29.61 -22.04 -24.83
N VAL A 144 29.95 -21.89 -26.12
CA VAL A 144 29.30 -20.86 -26.97
C VAL A 144 27.92 -21.28 -27.46
N ASP A 145 27.62 -22.59 -27.54
CA ASP A 145 26.34 -23.07 -28.08
C ASP A 145 25.20 -23.09 -27.04
N ASP A 146 25.47 -23.44 -25.79
CA ASP A 146 24.45 -23.53 -24.74
C ASP A 146 23.90 -22.15 -24.32
N ASP A 147 24.72 -21.11 -24.33
CA ASP A 147 24.28 -19.75 -24.00
C ASP A 147 23.51 -19.08 -25.17
N ALA A 148 23.82 -19.44 -26.41
CA ALA A 148 23.09 -18.99 -27.59
C ALA A 148 21.69 -19.64 -27.67
N GLU A 149 21.58 -20.95 -27.37
CA GLU A 149 20.32 -21.66 -27.31
C GLU A 149 19.48 -21.20 -26.11
N ARG A 150 20.09 -20.96 -24.95
CA ARG A 150 19.38 -20.37 -23.79
C ARG A 150 18.86 -18.97 -24.08
N LYS A 151 19.64 -18.10 -24.72
CA LYS A 151 19.19 -16.76 -25.16
C LYS A 151 18.09 -16.83 -26.21
N ALA A 152 18.18 -17.73 -27.18
CA ALA A 152 17.13 -17.92 -28.19
C ALA A 152 15.83 -18.44 -27.57
N VAL A 153 15.90 -19.36 -26.59
CA VAL A 153 14.74 -19.85 -25.83
C VAL A 153 14.14 -18.79 -24.90
N GLU A 154 14.97 -17.87 -24.36
CA GLU A 154 14.49 -16.70 -23.62
C GLU A 154 13.88 -15.61 -24.49
N GLU A 155 14.45 -15.36 -25.69
CA GLU A 155 13.88 -14.42 -26.67
C GLU A 155 12.50 -14.86 -27.17
N ASP A 156 12.24 -16.17 -27.28
CA ASP A 156 10.94 -16.71 -27.74
C ASP A 156 9.81 -16.56 -26.67
N LYS A 157 10.16 -16.21 -25.43
CA LYS A 157 9.19 -15.99 -24.34
C LYS A 157 8.78 -14.53 -24.15
N ARG A 158 9.22 -13.62 -24.99
CA ARG A 158 8.95 -12.19 -24.90
C ARG A 158 8.43 -11.64 -26.20
N THR A 159 7.66 -10.54 -26.10
CA THR A 159 7.30 -9.71 -27.24
C THR A 159 8.48 -8.86 -27.70
N LEU A 160 8.37 -8.27 -28.88
CA LEU A 160 9.34 -7.26 -29.37
C LEU A 160 9.52 -6.08 -28.38
N SER A 161 8.46 -5.74 -27.64
CA SER A 161 8.49 -4.71 -26.58
C SER A 161 9.12 -5.18 -25.28
N GLY A 162 9.56 -6.43 -25.18
CA GLY A 162 10.16 -7.01 -23.98
C GLY A 162 9.17 -7.43 -22.88
N ILE A 163 7.87 -7.53 -23.19
CA ILE A 163 6.84 -7.99 -22.25
C ILE A 163 7.05 -9.48 -21.99
N PRO A 164 7.27 -9.91 -20.74
CA PRO A 164 7.33 -11.34 -20.39
C PRO A 164 5.96 -12.01 -20.53
N LEU A 165 5.95 -13.20 -21.09
CA LEU A 165 4.74 -13.95 -21.38
C LEU A 165 4.73 -15.34 -20.71
N PRO A 166 3.57 -15.82 -20.22
CA PRO A 166 2.28 -15.15 -20.16
C PRO A 166 2.23 -14.01 -19.14
N VAL A 167 1.40 -12.99 -19.43
CA VAL A 167 1.14 -11.86 -18.53
C VAL A 167 -0.29 -11.92 -18.00
N ALA A 168 -0.46 -11.75 -16.67
CA ALA A 168 -1.74 -11.97 -16.02
C ALA A 168 -2.17 -10.82 -15.13
N ASP A 169 -3.49 -10.76 -14.87
CA ASP A 169 -4.11 -9.96 -13.83
C ASP A 169 -5.19 -10.77 -13.10
N THR A 170 -5.04 -10.88 -11.78
CA THR A 170 -5.94 -11.67 -10.91
C THR A 170 -7.21 -10.92 -10.49
N ALA A 171 -7.29 -9.62 -10.78
CA ALA A 171 -8.45 -8.74 -10.54
C ALA A 171 -8.48 -7.66 -11.62
N ALA A 172 -8.74 -8.07 -12.86
CA ALA A 172 -8.46 -7.29 -14.06
C ALA A 172 -9.18 -5.92 -14.10
N GLY A 173 -10.33 -5.79 -13.42
CA GLY A 173 -11.09 -4.55 -13.47
C GLY A 173 -11.33 -4.12 -14.91
N GLY A 174 -11.17 -2.84 -15.23
CA GLY A 174 -11.28 -2.35 -16.60
C GLY A 174 -10.09 -2.70 -17.52
N GLY A 175 -9.13 -3.54 -17.12
CA GLY A 175 -8.00 -3.97 -17.93
C GLY A 175 -6.93 -2.89 -18.19
N LEU A 176 -6.77 -1.93 -17.29
CA LEU A 176 -5.87 -0.79 -17.52
C LEU A 176 -4.42 -1.19 -17.77
N PHE A 177 -3.86 -2.10 -16.98
CA PHE A 177 -2.48 -2.55 -17.18
C PHE A 177 -2.27 -3.10 -18.59
N HIS A 178 -3.19 -3.94 -19.06
CA HIS A 178 -3.11 -4.55 -20.39
C HIS A 178 -3.35 -3.54 -21.50
N ALA A 179 -4.24 -2.56 -21.32
CA ALA A 179 -4.41 -1.46 -22.26
C ALA A 179 -3.11 -0.63 -22.41
N ARG A 180 -2.35 -0.46 -21.32
CA ARG A 180 -1.04 0.22 -21.36
C ARG A 180 0.05 -0.67 -21.98
N LEU A 181 -0.01 -1.98 -21.79
CA LEU A 181 0.88 -2.92 -22.47
C LEU A 181 0.63 -2.92 -23.99
N ILE A 182 -0.61 -2.87 -24.45
CA ILE A 182 -0.99 -2.76 -25.88
C ILE A 182 -0.33 -1.54 -26.51
N ARG A 183 -0.41 -0.38 -25.87
CA ARG A 183 0.24 0.83 -26.37
C ARG A 183 1.76 0.63 -26.53
N ARG A 184 2.41 0.14 -25.48
CA ARG A 184 3.85 -0.12 -25.52
C ARG A 184 4.25 -1.15 -26.58
N HIS A 185 3.42 -2.15 -26.75
CA HIS A 185 3.61 -3.15 -27.76
C HIS A 185 3.54 -2.54 -29.18
N ALA A 186 2.55 -1.69 -29.42
CA ALA A 186 2.43 -0.96 -30.68
C ALA A 186 3.61 -0.02 -30.95
N ASP A 187 4.06 0.72 -29.90
CA ASP A 187 5.23 1.61 -30.03
C ASP A 187 6.50 0.85 -30.42
N ALA A 188 6.64 -0.43 -30.06
CA ALA A 188 7.78 -1.28 -30.43
C ALA A 188 7.71 -1.81 -31.87
N HIS A 189 6.55 -1.69 -32.52
CA HIS A 189 6.32 -2.15 -33.89
C HIS A 189 6.65 -1.10 -34.96
N GLU A 190 6.95 0.15 -34.62
CA GLU A 190 7.07 1.29 -35.54
C GLU A 190 7.98 0.99 -36.74
N ASP A 191 9.09 0.27 -36.52
CA ASP A 191 10.07 -0.10 -37.54
C ASP A 191 10.13 -1.60 -37.87
N ALA A 192 9.18 -2.41 -37.39
CA ALA A 192 9.20 -3.86 -37.56
C ALA A 192 8.54 -4.31 -38.89
N ASP A 193 8.95 -5.47 -39.41
CA ASP A 193 8.34 -6.10 -40.57
C ASP A 193 6.85 -6.41 -40.30
N PRO A 194 5.91 -6.20 -41.26
CA PRO A 194 4.49 -6.43 -41.06
C PRO A 194 4.10 -7.86 -40.62
N GLU A 195 4.76 -8.90 -41.13
CA GLU A 195 4.45 -10.27 -40.71
C GLU A 195 4.93 -10.49 -39.26
N LEU A 196 6.08 -9.94 -38.90
CA LEU A 196 6.59 -9.98 -37.52
C LEU A 196 5.66 -9.21 -36.56
N GLN A 197 5.17 -8.02 -36.96
CA GLN A 197 4.19 -7.27 -36.17
C GLN A 197 2.93 -8.09 -35.89
N LYS A 198 2.40 -8.75 -36.93
CA LYS A 198 1.19 -9.58 -36.84
C LYS A 198 1.41 -10.77 -35.93
N GLU A 199 2.53 -11.48 -36.07
CA GLU A 199 2.88 -12.64 -35.26
C GLU A 199 3.14 -12.24 -33.79
N ASP A 200 3.84 -11.15 -33.54
CA ASP A 200 4.11 -10.66 -32.19
C ASP A 200 2.82 -10.20 -31.49
N THR A 201 1.87 -9.61 -32.25
CA THR A 201 0.53 -9.26 -31.73
C THR A 201 -0.26 -10.52 -31.35
N ARG A 202 -0.22 -11.57 -32.18
CA ARG A 202 -0.82 -12.88 -31.83
C ARG A 202 -0.18 -13.46 -30.57
N ARG A 203 1.14 -13.42 -30.49
CA ARG A 203 1.92 -13.91 -29.33
C ARG A 203 1.49 -13.21 -28.04
N LEU A 204 1.38 -11.88 -28.05
CA LEU A 204 0.91 -11.12 -26.89
C LEU A 204 -0.48 -11.59 -26.46
N PHE A 205 -1.46 -11.54 -27.38
CA PHE A 205 -2.86 -11.78 -27.02
C PHE A 205 -3.19 -13.26 -26.74
N SER A 206 -2.44 -14.21 -27.31
CA SER A 206 -2.53 -15.64 -26.93
C SER A 206 -2.00 -15.93 -25.53
N ASN A 207 -1.26 -14.98 -24.93
CA ASN A 207 -0.59 -15.13 -23.65
C ASN A 207 -1.04 -14.12 -22.59
N ILE A 208 -2.18 -13.44 -22.81
CA ILE A 208 -2.82 -12.68 -21.74
C ILE A 208 -3.71 -13.59 -20.89
N GLN A 209 -3.79 -13.35 -19.59
CA GLN A 209 -4.56 -14.14 -18.63
C GLN A 209 -5.25 -13.20 -17.65
N LEU A 210 -6.43 -12.68 -17.99
CA LEU A 210 -7.17 -11.72 -17.19
C LEU A 210 -8.40 -12.37 -16.56
N LEU A 211 -8.53 -12.22 -15.25
CA LEU A 211 -9.65 -12.78 -14.50
C LEU A 211 -10.39 -11.68 -13.72
N ASP A 212 -11.70 -11.67 -13.82
CA ASP A 212 -12.55 -10.86 -12.96
C ASP A 212 -13.84 -11.61 -12.59
N VAL A 213 -14.40 -11.31 -11.43
CA VAL A 213 -15.59 -11.98 -10.92
C VAL A 213 -16.87 -11.43 -11.56
N ASP A 214 -16.85 -10.20 -12.03
CA ASP A 214 -18.02 -9.50 -12.57
C ASP A 214 -18.13 -9.67 -14.09
N PRO A 215 -19.24 -10.25 -14.59
CA PRO A 215 -19.42 -10.49 -16.02
C PRO A 215 -19.47 -9.20 -16.85
N LEU A 216 -20.00 -8.09 -16.30
CA LEU A 216 -20.02 -6.80 -16.99
C LEU A 216 -18.61 -6.22 -17.12
N VAL A 217 -17.79 -6.35 -16.07
CA VAL A 217 -16.39 -5.96 -16.08
C VAL A 217 -15.62 -6.76 -17.13
N VAL A 218 -15.80 -8.08 -17.18
CA VAL A 218 -15.18 -8.98 -18.19
C VAL A 218 -15.55 -8.55 -19.61
N LYS A 219 -16.86 -8.34 -19.88
CA LYS A 219 -17.36 -7.86 -21.19
C LYS A 219 -16.71 -6.51 -21.56
N SER A 220 -16.68 -5.58 -20.62
CA SER A 220 -16.13 -4.23 -20.82
C SER A 220 -14.63 -4.25 -21.07
N THR A 221 -13.90 -5.12 -20.36
CA THR A 221 -12.45 -5.31 -20.53
C THR A 221 -12.12 -5.86 -21.91
N LYS A 222 -12.82 -6.88 -22.39
CA LYS A 222 -12.65 -7.42 -23.75
C LYS A 222 -12.82 -6.32 -24.79
N LEU A 223 -13.92 -5.57 -24.70
CA LEU A 223 -14.20 -4.52 -25.67
C LEU A 223 -13.18 -3.38 -25.57
N ARG A 224 -12.77 -2.98 -24.36
CA ARG A 224 -11.69 -1.99 -24.18
C ARG A 224 -10.40 -2.41 -24.86
N LEU A 225 -9.92 -3.63 -24.62
CA LEU A 225 -8.67 -4.12 -25.21
C LEU A 225 -8.75 -4.20 -26.73
N LEU A 226 -9.91 -4.58 -27.28
CA LEU A 226 -10.18 -4.52 -28.72
C LEU A 226 -10.10 -3.07 -29.25
N LEU A 227 -10.76 -2.11 -28.58
CA LEU A 227 -10.78 -0.71 -29.00
C LEU A 227 -9.39 -0.05 -28.89
N GLU A 228 -8.63 -0.36 -27.84
CA GLU A 228 -7.24 0.10 -27.71
C GLU A 228 -6.35 -0.51 -28.80
N SER A 229 -6.54 -1.79 -29.15
CA SER A 229 -5.79 -2.43 -30.23
C SER A 229 -6.11 -1.81 -31.59
N ILE A 230 -7.36 -1.42 -31.84
CA ILE A 230 -7.75 -0.69 -33.03
C ILE A 230 -7.13 0.72 -33.04
N ARG A 231 -7.19 1.43 -31.92
CA ARG A 231 -6.63 2.77 -31.74
C ARG A 231 -5.14 2.82 -32.00
N HIS A 232 -4.43 1.78 -31.59
CA HIS A 232 -2.97 1.62 -31.78
C HIS A 232 -2.61 0.84 -33.04
N GLU A 233 -3.55 0.68 -33.97
CA GLU A 233 -3.34 0.12 -35.29
C GLU A 233 -2.89 -1.35 -35.34
N LEU A 234 -3.04 -2.12 -34.29
CA LEU A 234 -2.76 -3.56 -34.24
C LEU A 234 -3.87 -4.41 -34.88
N VAL A 235 -5.08 -3.86 -34.99
CA VAL A 235 -6.29 -4.53 -35.52
C VAL A 235 -6.90 -3.73 -36.65
N SER A 236 -7.32 -4.41 -37.73
CA SER A 236 -8.05 -3.81 -38.84
C SER A 236 -9.56 -3.88 -38.63
N PHE A 237 -10.31 -2.82 -38.99
CA PHE A 237 -11.77 -2.84 -39.06
C PHE A 237 -12.31 -3.58 -40.29
N GLY A 238 -11.55 -3.67 -41.36
CA GLY A 238 -11.94 -4.16 -42.64
C GLY A 238 -11.15 -5.41 -43.05
N PRO A 239 -10.91 -5.60 -44.37
CA PRO A 239 -10.12 -6.69 -44.88
C PRO A 239 -8.71 -6.70 -44.27
N GLU A 240 -8.04 -7.84 -44.40
CA GLU A 240 -6.69 -8.00 -43.93
C GLU A 240 -5.76 -6.87 -44.41
N THR A 241 -5.08 -6.24 -43.46
CA THR A 241 -4.11 -5.17 -43.70
C THR A 241 -2.72 -5.68 -43.25
N PRO A 242 -1.65 -5.44 -44.01
CA PRO A 242 -0.31 -5.84 -43.58
C PRO A 242 0.01 -5.34 -42.14
N GLY A 243 0.61 -6.18 -41.33
CA GLY A 243 0.98 -5.86 -39.94
C GLY A 243 -0.17 -5.92 -38.92
N LYS A 244 -1.45 -6.06 -39.36
CA LYS A 244 -2.61 -6.04 -38.49
C LYS A 244 -3.33 -7.37 -38.49
N ILE A 245 -3.83 -7.82 -37.34
CA ILE A 245 -4.72 -8.97 -37.26
C ILE A 245 -6.16 -8.53 -37.52
N SER A 246 -7.03 -9.47 -37.92
CA SER A 246 -8.45 -9.16 -38.13
C SER A 246 -9.17 -8.96 -36.79
N ARG A 247 -10.26 -8.15 -36.82
CA ARG A 247 -11.14 -7.99 -35.66
C ARG A 247 -11.64 -9.32 -35.10
N LYS A 248 -12.07 -10.21 -35.95
CA LYS A 248 -12.60 -11.54 -35.56
C LYS A 248 -11.55 -12.39 -34.85
N GLU A 249 -10.31 -12.34 -35.33
CA GLU A 249 -9.19 -13.04 -34.70
C GLU A 249 -8.91 -12.47 -33.32
N MET A 250 -8.83 -11.13 -33.18
CA MET A 250 -8.65 -10.45 -31.90
C MET A 250 -9.79 -10.81 -30.91
N GLU A 251 -11.05 -10.79 -31.34
CA GLU A 251 -12.18 -11.17 -30.49
C GLU A 251 -12.03 -12.61 -29.98
N THR A 252 -11.58 -13.55 -30.82
CA THR A 252 -11.29 -14.93 -30.39
C THR A 252 -10.18 -14.99 -29.34
N LEU A 253 -9.07 -14.30 -29.56
CA LEU A 253 -7.94 -14.24 -28.60
C LEU A 253 -8.37 -13.63 -27.26
N LEU A 254 -9.18 -12.58 -27.30
CA LEU A 254 -9.72 -11.94 -26.10
C LEU A 254 -10.71 -12.84 -25.35
N ASP A 255 -11.49 -13.68 -26.07
CA ASP A 255 -12.39 -14.64 -25.42
C ASP A 255 -11.63 -15.73 -24.68
N GLU A 256 -10.47 -16.12 -25.17
CA GLU A 256 -9.57 -17.08 -24.51
C GLU A 256 -8.78 -16.43 -23.35
N GLY A 257 -8.33 -15.20 -23.54
CA GLY A 257 -7.45 -14.48 -22.61
C GLY A 257 -8.16 -13.77 -21.46
N VAL A 258 -9.45 -13.40 -21.60
CA VAL A 258 -10.21 -12.66 -20.58
C VAL A 258 -11.40 -13.48 -20.12
N ARG A 259 -11.40 -13.96 -18.89
CA ARG A 259 -12.39 -14.91 -18.37
C ARG A 259 -13.08 -14.40 -17.11
N GLN A 260 -14.32 -14.83 -16.91
CA GLN A 260 -15.02 -14.64 -15.66
C GLN A 260 -14.60 -15.71 -14.64
N GLY A 261 -14.28 -15.30 -13.42
CA GLY A 261 -13.99 -16.22 -12.33
C GLY A 261 -13.51 -15.53 -11.04
N ASP A 262 -13.57 -16.26 -9.95
CA ASP A 262 -13.06 -15.80 -8.66
C ASP A 262 -11.62 -16.32 -8.46
N ALA A 263 -10.63 -15.43 -8.52
CA ALA A 263 -9.23 -15.79 -8.38
C ALA A 263 -8.90 -16.40 -7.02
N LEU A 264 -9.60 -16.00 -5.95
CA LEU A 264 -9.35 -16.50 -4.59
C LEU A 264 -9.98 -17.88 -4.37
N GLN A 265 -11.19 -18.10 -4.85
CA GLN A 265 -11.96 -19.32 -4.58
C GLN A 265 -11.87 -20.35 -5.71
N GLY A 266 -11.72 -19.90 -6.97
CA GLY A 266 -11.64 -20.77 -8.14
C GLY A 266 -10.25 -21.36 -8.40
N GLN A 267 -10.18 -22.26 -9.37
CA GLN A 267 -8.91 -22.68 -9.97
C GLN A 267 -8.48 -21.66 -11.02
N TRP A 268 -7.17 -21.52 -11.21
CA TRP A 268 -6.63 -20.69 -12.28
C TRP A 268 -7.00 -21.33 -13.64
N PRO A 269 -7.73 -20.62 -14.52
CA PRO A 269 -8.34 -21.28 -15.67
C PRO A 269 -7.41 -21.53 -16.87
N TRP A 270 -6.13 -21.18 -16.75
CA TRP A 270 -5.11 -21.43 -17.77
C TRP A 270 -4.11 -22.47 -17.30
N SER A 271 -3.62 -23.30 -18.21
CA SER A 271 -2.64 -24.36 -17.94
C SER A 271 -1.22 -23.83 -17.80
N SER A 272 -0.90 -22.71 -18.48
CA SER A 272 0.41 -22.06 -18.39
C SER A 272 0.49 -21.11 -17.20
N ALA A 273 1.54 -21.24 -16.39
CA ALA A 273 1.80 -20.32 -15.29
C ALA A 273 2.33 -18.98 -15.82
N PRO A 274 1.84 -17.83 -15.32
CA PRO A 274 2.31 -16.52 -15.77
C PRO A 274 3.78 -16.26 -15.40
N GLU A 275 4.48 -15.52 -16.27
CA GLU A 275 5.80 -14.94 -16.02
C GLU A 275 5.70 -13.62 -15.26
N LEU A 276 4.61 -12.87 -15.51
CA LEU A 276 4.37 -11.56 -14.92
C LEU A 276 2.91 -11.44 -14.49
N VAL A 277 2.68 -10.98 -13.27
CA VAL A 277 1.37 -10.55 -12.78
C VAL A 277 1.42 -9.06 -12.49
N LEU A 278 0.50 -8.30 -13.10
CA LEU A 278 0.27 -6.87 -12.88
C LEU A 278 -1.14 -6.71 -12.35
N THR A 279 -1.34 -6.30 -11.11
CA THR A 279 -2.68 -6.27 -10.54
C THR A 279 -2.88 -5.16 -9.50
N ASN A 280 -4.11 -4.65 -9.43
CA ASN A 280 -4.59 -3.77 -8.36
C ASN A 280 -5.86 -4.40 -7.75
N PRO A 281 -5.72 -5.32 -6.79
CA PRO A 281 -6.84 -6.05 -6.22
C PRO A 281 -7.72 -5.18 -5.32
N PRO A 282 -8.94 -5.63 -4.98
CA PRO A 282 -9.83 -4.89 -4.09
C PRO A 282 -9.27 -4.72 -2.67
N TRP A 283 -9.33 -3.48 -2.12
CA TRP A 283 -8.82 -3.12 -0.79
C TRP A 283 -9.92 -3.13 0.26
N LEU A 284 -10.50 -4.30 0.48
CA LEU A 284 -11.65 -4.46 1.37
C LEU A 284 -11.35 -5.51 2.44
N ARG A 285 -11.63 -5.16 3.69
CA ARG A 285 -11.60 -6.13 4.80
C ARG A 285 -12.82 -7.06 4.70
N ILE A 286 -12.62 -8.35 4.95
CA ILE A 286 -13.72 -9.33 4.96
C ILE A 286 -14.84 -8.89 5.91
N LYS A 287 -14.48 -8.29 7.05
CA LYS A 287 -15.47 -7.79 8.03
C LYS A 287 -16.33 -6.63 7.52
N ASP A 288 -15.85 -5.87 6.56
CA ASP A 288 -16.54 -4.67 6.04
C ASP A 288 -17.35 -4.97 4.78
N ARG A 289 -17.10 -6.13 4.12
CA ARG A 289 -17.76 -6.52 2.85
C ARG A 289 -19.28 -6.60 2.94
N PHE A 290 -19.81 -6.97 4.09
CA PHE A 290 -21.26 -7.14 4.29
C PHE A 290 -21.80 -6.17 5.33
N ARG A 291 -21.14 -5.03 5.50
CA ARG A 291 -21.54 -4.02 6.48
C ARG A 291 -22.86 -3.37 6.07
N GLY A 292 -23.81 -3.33 7.02
CA GLY A 292 -25.16 -2.77 6.77
C GLY A 292 -26.18 -3.76 6.20
N MET A 293 -25.78 -5.00 5.86
CA MET A 293 -26.71 -6.06 5.45
C MET A 293 -27.36 -6.71 6.67
N GLN A 294 -28.62 -7.13 6.54
CA GLN A 294 -29.38 -7.79 7.60
C GLN A 294 -28.65 -9.04 8.12
N ASP A 295 -28.11 -9.87 7.22
CA ASP A 295 -27.38 -11.10 7.53
C ASP A 295 -25.86 -10.92 7.41
N GLY A 296 -25.35 -9.70 7.44
CA GLY A 296 -23.95 -9.37 7.17
C GLY A 296 -22.95 -10.06 8.12
N SER A 297 -23.35 -10.37 9.35
CA SER A 297 -22.51 -11.13 10.29
C SER A 297 -22.34 -12.58 9.87
N GLN A 298 -23.43 -13.24 9.44
CA GLN A 298 -23.44 -14.61 8.98
C GLN A 298 -22.66 -14.75 7.66
N LEU A 299 -22.91 -13.88 6.69
CA LEU A 299 -22.20 -13.87 5.40
C LEU A 299 -20.68 -13.68 5.56
N ARG A 300 -20.25 -12.85 6.52
CA ARG A 300 -18.81 -12.69 6.85
C ARG A 300 -18.21 -13.98 7.39
N LYS A 301 -18.92 -14.64 8.30
CA LYS A 301 -18.47 -15.90 8.89
C LYS A 301 -18.35 -16.97 7.82
N GLU A 302 -19.36 -17.14 6.98
CA GLU A 302 -19.39 -18.09 5.88
C GLU A 302 -18.26 -17.85 4.85
N LEU A 303 -18.03 -16.59 4.45
CA LEU A 303 -16.92 -16.26 3.55
C LEU A 303 -15.57 -16.58 4.20
N GLY A 304 -15.39 -16.20 5.49
CA GLY A 304 -14.17 -16.46 6.22
C GLY A 304 -13.89 -17.95 6.40
N GLU A 305 -14.91 -18.75 6.69
CA GLU A 305 -14.80 -20.23 6.80
C GLU A 305 -14.50 -20.85 5.44
N ARG A 306 -15.20 -20.44 4.38
CA ARG A 306 -14.98 -20.92 3.02
C ARG A 306 -13.53 -20.68 2.57
N LEU A 307 -13.00 -19.48 2.76
CA LEU A 307 -11.62 -19.14 2.39
C LEU A 307 -10.59 -19.93 3.21
N ARG A 308 -10.83 -20.17 4.51
CA ARG A 308 -9.93 -20.97 5.35
C ARG A 308 -9.90 -22.45 4.96
N ASN A 309 -11.04 -22.97 4.48
CA ASN A 309 -11.19 -24.37 4.12
C ASN A 309 -10.74 -24.70 2.70
N LEU A 310 -10.34 -23.67 1.91
CA LEU A 310 -9.78 -23.92 0.59
C LEU A 310 -8.42 -24.63 0.71
N THR A 311 -8.27 -25.70 -0.04
CA THR A 311 -7.04 -26.46 -0.12
C THR A 311 -6.58 -26.65 -1.56
N ASP A 312 -5.27 -26.62 -1.76
CA ASP A 312 -4.61 -27.00 -2.99
C ASP A 312 -3.65 -28.14 -2.67
N ASN A 313 -3.81 -29.26 -3.36
CA ASN A 313 -3.01 -30.49 -3.11
C ASN A 313 -2.99 -30.93 -1.63
N GLY A 314 -4.09 -30.73 -0.91
CA GLY A 314 -4.23 -31.12 0.50
C GLY A 314 -3.65 -30.14 1.53
N ALA A 315 -3.02 -29.05 1.10
CA ALA A 315 -2.56 -27.97 1.98
C ALA A 315 -3.53 -26.77 1.93
N PRO A 316 -3.65 -25.98 3.02
CA PRO A 316 -4.43 -24.75 2.99
C PRO A 316 -3.95 -23.81 1.86
N ARG A 317 -4.91 -23.31 1.04
CA ARG A 317 -4.58 -22.35 -0.04
C ARG A 317 -3.96 -21.07 0.49
N PHE A 318 -4.41 -20.59 1.65
CA PHE A 318 -3.94 -19.34 2.24
C PHE A 318 -3.30 -19.57 3.60
N SER A 319 -2.01 -19.33 3.71
CA SER A 319 -1.24 -19.40 4.96
C SER A 319 -1.38 -18.15 5.83
N THR A 320 -1.76 -17.03 5.22
CA THR A 320 -1.80 -15.70 5.87
C THR A 320 -3.16 -15.32 6.44
N MET A 321 -4.13 -16.23 6.47
CA MET A 321 -5.50 -16.03 6.98
C MET A 321 -5.56 -15.89 8.51
N ARG A 322 -4.91 -14.86 9.09
CA ARG A 322 -4.92 -14.59 10.54
C ARG A 322 -5.44 -13.18 10.82
N GLY A 323 -6.22 -13.03 11.89
CA GLY A 323 -6.75 -11.75 12.34
C GLY A 323 -7.78 -11.12 11.38
N ASN A 324 -7.79 -9.78 11.31
CA ASN A 324 -8.64 -9.02 10.38
C ASN A 324 -8.06 -9.06 8.97
N VAL A 325 -8.47 -10.04 8.19
CA VAL A 325 -7.97 -10.25 6.82
C VAL A 325 -8.55 -9.20 5.87
N ASN A 326 -7.66 -8.51 5.14
CA ASN A 326 -8.01 -7.69 3.98
C ASN A 326 -7.81 -8.53 2.71
N LEU A 327 -8.73 -8.44 1.75
CA LEU A 327 -8.72 -9.26 0.53
C LEU A 327 -7.43 -9.12 -0.27
N TYR A 328 -6.85 -7.90 -0.38
CA TYR A 328 -5.59 -7.70 -1.13
C TYR A 328 -4.45 -8.63 -0.64
N ARG A 329 -4.42 -8.98 0.65
CA ARG A 329 -3.40 -9.91 1.19
C ARG A 329 -3.52 -11.30 0.58
N LEU A 330 -4.75 -11.78 0.41
CA LEU A 330 -5.04 -13.07 -0.22
C LEU A 330 -4.75 -13.02 -1.73
N PHE A 331 -5.00 -11.87 -2.38
CA PHE A 331 -4.63 -11.68 -3.78
C PHE A 331 -3.11 -11.69 -3.98
N ILE A 332 -2.31 -11.13 -3.06
CA ILE A 332 -0.85 -11.24 -3.10
C ILE A 332 -0.44 -12.72 -3.04
N GLU A 333 -0.91 -13.45 -2.03
CA GLU A 333 -0.59 -14.87 -1.85
C GLU A 333 -1.03 -15.70 -3.05
N ARG A 334 -2.25 -15.46 -3.58
CA ARG A 334 -2.76 -16.16 -4.75
C ARG A 334 -1.97 -15.85 -6.01
N SER A 335 -1.60 -14.60 -6.25
CA SER A 335 -0.78 -14.19 -7.39
C SER A 335 0.59 -14.90 -7.39
N LEU A 336 1.20 -15.04 -6.20
CA LEU A 336 2.46 -15.77 -6.06
C LEU A 336 2.32 -17.28 -6.28
N GLN A 337 1.17 -17.86 -5.96
CA GLN A 337 0.90 -19.30 -6.18
C GLN A 337 0.71 -19.65 -7.66
N ILE A 338 0.12 -18.75 -8.47
CA ILE A 338 -0.11 -19.00 -9.89
C ILE A 338 1.11 -18.68 -10.75
N LEU A 339 2.01 -17.81 -10.28
CA LEU A 339 3.24 -17.47 -10.97
C LEU A 339 4.16 -18.70 -11.08
N LYS A 340 4.86 -18.80 -12.20
CA LYS A 340 5.97 -19.74 -12.30
C LYS A 340 7.09 -19.35 -11.33
N GLU A 341 7.99 -20.25 -11.03
CA GLU A 341 9.20 -19.97 -10.28
C GLU A 341 10.07 -18.95 -11.01
N GLY A 342 10.53 -17.91 -10.28
CA GLY A 342 11.21 -16.76 -10.87
C GLY A 342 10.29 -15.74 -11.55
N GLY A 343 9.00 -16.03 -11.67
CA GLY A 343 8.00 -15.10 -12.20
C GLY A 343 7.82 -13.87 -11.30
N ARG A 344 7.36 -12.76 -11.85
CA ARG A 344 7.33 -11.45 -11.17
C ARG A 344 5.92 -10.98 -10.89
N LEU A 345 5.70 -10.46 -9.68
CA LEU A 345 4.48 -9.80 -9.26
C LEU A 345 4.73 -8.30 -9.09
N ARG A 346 3.89 -7.48 -9.71
CA ARG A 346 3.72 -6.06 -9.39
C ARG A 346 2.30 -5.83 -8.92
N ILE A 347 2.14 -5.41 -7.69
CA ILE A 347 0.83 -5.27 -7.07
C ILE A 347 0.70 -3.95 -6.33
N ILE A 348 -0.44 -3.29 -6.51
CA ILE A 348 -0.80 -2.07 -5.79
C ILE A 348 -1.59 -2.46 -4.55
N ALA A 349 -1.21 -1.96 -3.39
CA ALA A 349 -1.83 -2.28 -2.11
C ALA A 349 -1.84 -1.09 -1.15
N PRO A 350 -2.64 -1.11 -0.07
CA PRO A 350 -2.52 -0.17 1.03
C PRO A 350 -1.15 -0.24 1.70
N ASP A 351 -0.55 0.91 2.02
CA ASP A 351 0.78 1.00 2.65
C ASP A 351 0.80 0.46 4.09
N SER A 352 -0.36 0.31 4.72
CA SER A 352 -0.51 -0.34 6.03
C SER A 352 0.05 -1.76 6.06
N LEU A 353 0.08 -2.45 4.91
CA LEU A 353 0.75 -3.75 4.75
C LEU A 353 2.20 -3.72 5.23
N LEU A 354 2.90 -2.61 5.01
CA LEU A 354 4.32 -2.48 5.37
C LEU A 354 4.56 -2.52 6.89
N ARG A 355 3.57 -2.12 7.71
CA ARG A 355 3.76 -1.88 9.16
C ARG A 355 2.71 -2.50 10.05
N GLU A 356 1.49 -2.75 9.56
CA GLU A 356 0.38 -3.28 10.36
C GLU A 356 0.71 -4.68 10.90
N GLN A 357 0.48 -4.91 12.20
CA GLN A 357 0.76 -6.21 12.85
C GLN A 357 0.03 -7.37 12.18
N SER A 358 -1.22 -7.15 11.79
CA SER A 358 -2.04 -8.17 11.12
C SER A 358 -1.46 -8.63 9.78
N SER A 359 -0.54 -7.88 9.17
CA SER A 359 0.14 -8.20 7.92
C SER A 359 1.50 -8.88 8.11
N HIS A 360 1.93 -9.12 9.36
CA HIS A 360 3.19 -9.82 9.66
C HIS A 360 3.29 -11.19 8.95
N PRO A 361 2.29 -12.09 9.00
CA PRO A 361 2.41 -13.38 8.32
C PRO A 361 2.63 -13.27 6.81
N LEU A 362 2.07 -12.23 6.19
CA LEU A 362 2.30 -11.98 4.77
C LEU A 362 3.72 -11.47 4.51
N ARG A 363 4.21 -10.51 5.32
CA ARG A 363 5.59 -10.03 5.17
C ARG A 363 6.61 -11.15 5.38
N GLU A 364 6.37 -12.01 6.37
CA GLU A 364 7.19 -13.20 6.60
C GLU A 364 7.20 -14.15 5.39
N LEU A 365 6.03 -14.41 4.80
CA LEU A 365 5.91 -15.17 3.55
C LEU A 365 6.75 -14.56 2.43
N LEU A 366 6.65 -13.23 2.22
CA LEU A 366 7.37 -12.52 1.16
C LEU A 366 8.90 -12.57 1.33
N VAL A 367 9.38 -12.48 2.57
CA VAL A 367 10.83 -12.46 2.85
C VAL A 367 11.41 -13.86 2.88
N LYS A 368 10.72 -14.84 3.48
CA LYS A 368 11.28 -16.20 3.69
C LYS A 368 11.08 -17.16 2.52
N HIS A 369 10.07 -16.93 1.69
CA HIS A 369 9.69 -17.87 0.63
C HIS A 369 9.65 -17.26 -0.77
N HIS A 370 9.84 -15.94 -0.87
CA HIS A 370 9.83 -15.19 -2.12
C HIS A 370 10.89 -14.09 -2.09
N GLY A 371 11.25 -13.54 -3.24
CA GLY A 371 12.15 -12.40 -3.32
C GLY A 371 11.36 -11.08 -3.28
N TRP A 372 11.25 -10.43 -2.13
CA TRP A 372 10.63 -9.10 -2.05
C TRP A 372 11.63 -8.02 -2.44
N THR A 373 11.64 -7.64 -3.72
CA THR A 373 12.68 -6.81 -4.33
C THR A 373 12.44 -5.30 -4.21
N HIS A 374 11.17 -4.86 -4.26
CA HIS A 374 10.83 -3.43 -4.32
C HIS A 374 9.59 -3.11 -3.49
N ALA A 375 9.61 -1.91 -2.89
CA ALA A 375 8.43 -1.25 -2.33
C ALA A 375 8.45 0.24 -2.70
N TRP A 376 7.41 0.70 -3.40
CA TRP A 376 7.25 2.09 -3.82
C TRP A 376 6.23 2.78 -2.91
N ALA A 377 6.67 3.60 -2.00
CA ALA A 377 5.78 4.35 -1.09
C ALA A 377 5.20 5.58 -1.80
N ILE A 378 3.87 5.62 -1.95
CA ILE A 378 3.14 6.74 -2.57
C ILE A 378 2.67 7.70 -1.47
N GLU A 379 3.21 8.91 -1.43
CA GLU A 379 2.90 9.89 -0.39
C GLU A 379 1.55 10.57 -0.62
N GLU A 380 1.30 11.03 -1.83
CA GLU A 380 0.09 11.78 -2.19
C GLU A 380 -1.01 10.86 -2.74
N ALA A 381 -1.30 9.77 -2.02
CA ALA A 381 -2.25 8.77 -2.48
C ALA A 381 -3.65 9.34 -2.75
N ASN A 382 -4.12 10.31 -1.97
CA ASN A 382 -5.39 10.99 -2.16
C ASN A 382 -5.48 11.81 -3.47
N LEU A 383 -4.35 12.25 -4.02
CA LEU A 383 -4.29 12.93 -5.31
C LEU A 383 -4.30 11.96 -6.49
N LEU A 384 -3.80 10.75 -6.28
CA LEU A 384 -3.76 9.67 -7.28
C LEU A 384 -5.03 8.81 -7.23
N PHE A 385 -5.52 8.53 -6.05
CA PHE A 385 -6.73 7.74 -5.81
C PHE A 385 -7.76 8.61 -5.08
N PRO A 386 -8.64 9.31 -5.80
CA PRO A 386 -9.63 10.21 -5.19
C PRO A 386 -10.49 9.53 -4.14
N GLY A 387 -10.62 10.17 -2.98
CA GLY A 387 -11.39 9.63 -1.85
C GLY A 387 -10.62 8.70 -0.92
N MET A 388 -9.37 8.35 -1.22
CA MET A 388 -8.52 7.57 -0.33
C MET A 388 -7.93 8.43 0.78
N THR A 389 -7.95 7.89 2.01
CA THR A 389 -7.35 8.51 3.19
C THR A 389 -6.13 7.75 3.72
N GLN A 390 -5.85 6.57 3.18
CA GLN A 390 -4.68 5.75 3.54
C GLN A 390 -3.62 5.81 2.45
N GLY A 391 -2.35 5.60 2.83
CA GLY A 391 -1.23 5.52 1.91
C GLY A 391 -1.33 4.29 0.99
N VAL A 392 -0.59 4.35 -0.11
CA VAL A 392 -0.54 3.30 -1.13
C VAL A 392 0.91 2.87 -1.34
N VAL A 393 1.11 1.59 -1.60
CA VAL A 393 2.41 1.01 -1.97
C VAL A 393 2.29 0.18 -3.23
N VAL A 394 3.32 0.21 -4.08
CA VAL A 394 3.50 -0.78 -5.16
C VAL A 394 4.57 -1.75 -4.71
N LEU A 395 4.26 -3.03 -4.69
CA LEU A 395 5.21 -4.08 -4.34
C LEU A 395 5.77 -4.74 -5.60
N GLY A 396 7.06 -5.05 -5.56
CA GLY A 396 7.75 -5.88 -6.54
C GLY A 396 8.27 -7.15 -5.86
N ILE A 397 7.81 -8.31 -6.34
CA ILE A 397 8.11 -9.60 -5.73
C ILE A 397 8.44 -10.62 -6.81
N THR A 398 9.48 -11.44 -6.59
CA THR A 398 9.82 -12.58 -7.43
C THR A 398 9.32 -13.86 -6.77
N ALA A 399 8.52 -14.64 -7.46
CA ALA A 399 7.95 -15.88 -6.92
C ALA A 399 9.05 -16.92 -6.67
N LYS A 400 9.11 -17.48 -5.46
CA LYS A 400 10.15 -18.42 -5.02
C LYS A 400 11.59 -17.96 -5.31
N GLY A 401 11.75 -16.64 -5.43
CA GLY A 401 13.05 -16.01 -5.63
C GLY A 401 13.71 -15.67 -4.29
N ASP A 402 14.91 -15.15 -4.39
CA ASP A 402 15.66 -14.60 -3.27
C ASP A 402 15.88 -13.09 -3.50
N ALA A 403 15.83 -12.30 -2.43
CA ALA A 403 16.10 -10.88 -2.48
C ALA A 403 16.86 -10.44 -1.22
N PRO A 404 18.20 -10.43 -1.27
CA PRO A 404 19.02 -10.06 -0.12
C PRO A 404 18.85 -8.59 0.28
N VAL A 405 18.22 -7.80 -0.57
CA VAL A 405 18.01 -6.36 -0.37
C VAL A 405 16.62 -5.96 -0.88
N LEU A 406 15.85 -5.29 -0.02
CA LEU A 406 14.62 -4.61 -0.42
C LEU A 406 14.94 -3.17 -0.83
N ASN A 407 14.59 -2.79 -2.08
CA ASN A 407 14.73 -1.43 -2.56
C ASN A 407 13.47 -0.62 -2.22
N LEU A 408 13.59 0.33 -1.30
CA LEU A 408 12.53 1.25 -0.92
C LEU A 408 12.62 2.51 -1.77
N HIS A 409 11.61 2.73 -2.61
CA HIS A 409 11.51 3.93 -3.44
C HIS A 409 10.51 4.91 -2.84
N GLY A 410 10.92 6.14 -2.69
CA GLY A 410 10.02 7.19 -2.26
C GLY A 410 10.40 7.89 -0.96
N PRO A 411 9.49 8.68 -0.43
CA PRO A 411 8.09 8.92 -0.86
C PRO A 411 7.96 9.44 -2.30
N ILE A 412 7.04 8.82 -3.05
CA ILE A 412 6.76 9.16 -4.46
C ILE A 412 5.59 10.14 -4.50
N THR A 413 5.77 11.28 -5.15
CA THR A 413 4.73 12.28 -5.37
C THR A 413 4.13 12.16 -6.77
N ARG A 414 3.01 12.82 -7.02
CA ARG A 414 2.40 12.89 -8.36
C ARG A 414 3.36 13.44 -9.42
N SER A 415 4.26 14.36 -9.05
CA SER A 415 5.23 14.96 -9.97
C SER A 415 6.35 14.00 -10.37
N ASP A 416 6.57 12.92 -9.62
CA ASP A 416 7.56 11.90 -9.94
C ASP A 416 7.05 10.89 -10.96
N LEU A 417 5.74 10.77 -11.12
CA LEU A 417 5.12 10.00 -12.19
C LEU A 417 5.17 10.83 -13.47
N ARG A 418 6.08 10.49 -14.35
CA ARG A 418 6.31 11.22 -15.60
C ARG A 418 5.08 11.17 -16.50
N LYS A 419 5.11 11.91 -17.61
CA LYS A 419 4.08 11.84 -18.65
C LYS A 419 3.96 10.41 -19.18
N GLU A 420 2.81 10.13 -19.79
CA GLU A 420 2.52 8.82 -20.37
C GLU A 420 3.69 8.24 -21.17
N GLY A 421 4.02 6.99 -20.88
CA GLY A 421 5.12 6.26 -21.49
C GLY A 421 6.48 6.34 -20.78
N ASP A 422 6.65 7.26 -19.85
CA ASP A 422 7.90 7.42 -19.08
C ASP A 422 7.75 6.84 -17.66
N GLY A 423 8.74 6.13 -17.17
CA GLY A 423 8.76 5.56 -15.82
C GLY A 423 8.83 6.58 -14.68
N LEU A 424 9.31 6.17 -13.53
CA LEU A 424 9.55 7.05 -12.39
C LEU A 424 10.65 8.07 -12.69
N SER A 425 10.54 9.25 -12.09
CA SER A 425 11.61 10.24 -12.08
C SER A 425 12.87 9.69 -11.41
N SER A 426 14.03 9.97 -11.99
CA SER A 426 15.34 9.66 -11.37
C SER A 426 15.60 10.40 -10.05
N ARG A 427 14.75 11.38 -9.70
CA ARG A 427 14.81 12.12 -8.44
C ARG A 427 14.13 11.41 -7.28
N VAL A 428 13.39 10.32 -7.55
CA VAL A 428 12.79 9.50 -6.48
C VAL A 428 13.92 8.90 -5.67
N PRO A 429 13.96 9.17 -4.36
CA PRO A 429 15.00 8.59 -3.52
C PRO A 429 14.81 7.09 -3.38
N VAL A 430 15.92 6.36 -3.38
CA VAL A 430 15.97 4.91 -3.16
C VAL A 430 16.81 4.62 -1.93
N PHE A 431 16.31 3.78 -1.05
CA PHE A 431 17.04 3.24 0.09
C PHE A 431 17.08 1.72 0.00
N GLN A 432 18.26 1.14 0.18
CA GLN A 432 18.48 -0.29 0.17
C GLN A 432 18.46 -0.83 1.60
N LEU A 433 17.42 -1.60 1.92
CA LEU A 433 17.25 -2.26 3.21
C LEU A 433 17.74 -3.70 3.10
N ASN A 434 18.95 -3.97 3.59
CA ASN A 434 19.51 -5.32 3.67
C ASN A 434 18.94 -6.07 4.88
N GLU A 435 19.10 -7.40 4.89
CA GLU A 435 18.56 -8.29 5.92
C GLU A 435 19.06 -7.95 7.33
N GLU A 436 20.36 -7.66 7.48
CA GLU A 436 20.98 -7.33 8.76
C GLU A 436 20.31 -6.11 9.42
N ARG A 437 20.20 -5.02 8.66
CA ARG A 437 19.56 -3.79 9.13
C ARG A 437 18.06 -3.97 9.34
N TRP A 438 17.42 -4.74 8.48
CA TRP A 438 15.99 -5.02 8.59
C TRP A 438 15.66 -5.81 9.86
N THR A 439 16.39 -6.87 10.15
CA THR A 439 16.22 -7.68 11.37
C THR A 439 16.58 -6.89 12.63
N SER A 440 17.62 -6.06 12.61
CA SER A 440 17.96 -5.16 13.71
C SER A 440 16.81 -4.19 14.02
N TRP A 441 16.23 -3.55 13.00
CA TRP A 441 15.18 -2.55 13.19
C TRP A 441 13.82 -3.14 13.53
N ALA A 442 13.38 -4.12 12.75
CA ALA A 442 12.01 -4.67 12.78
C ALA A 442 11.92 -6.04 13.46
N ARG A 443 13.06 -6.63 13.82
CA ARG A 443 13.15 -8.01 14.33
C ARG A 443 12.46 -8.98 13.36
N ASP A 444 11.72 -9.93 13.89
CA ASP A 444 10.97 -10.94 13.13
C ASP A 444 9.68 -10.41 12.48
N THR A 445 9.29 -9.17 12.76
CA THR A 445 8.04 -8.61 12.19
C THR A 445 8.13 -8.27 10.71
N TRP A 446 9.36 -8.12 10.17
CA TRP A 446 9.62 -7.73 8.79
C TRP A 446 8.87 -6.45 8.36
N ALA A 447 8.60 -5.58 9.33
CA ALA A 447 8.01 -4.28 9.04
C ALA A 447 8.99 -3.40 8.27
N VAL A 448 8.44 -2.49 7.45
CA VAL A 448 9.23 -1.59 6.60
C VAL A 448 9.03 -0.15 7.09
N PRO A 449 10.08 0.60 7.43
CA PRO A 449 9.95 1.94 7.96
C PRO A 449 9.47 2.93 6.90
N ARG A 450 8.78 3.99 7.35
CA ARG A 450 8.52 5.18 6.56
C ARG A 450 9.74 6.09 6.67
N LEU A 451 10.31 6.43 5.52
CA LEU A 451 11.48 7.32 5.47
C LEU A 451 11.08 8.68 4.86
N PRO A 452 11.56 9.80 5.39
CA PRO A 452 11.34 11.13 4.82
C PRO A 452 11.89 11.25 3.40
N ARG A 453 11.27 12.13 2.59
CA ARG A 453 11.75 12.42 1.24
C ARG A 453 13.02 13.27 1.24
N ASP A 454 13.07 14.27 2.12
CA ASP A 454 14.24 15.13 2.27
C ASP A 454 15.47 14.32 2.68
N ARG A 455 16.62 14.65 2.08
CA ARG A 455 17.87 13.92 2.32
C ARG A 455 18.42 14.10 3.74
N VAL A 456 18.28 15.29 4.32
CA VAL A 456 18.80 15.61 5.66
C VAL A 456 17.94 14.94 6.70
N GLU A 457 16.62 15.11 6.62
CA GLU A 457 15.65 14.45 7.50
C GLU A 457 15.81 12.92 7.43
N ARG A 458 15.90 12.35 6.22
CA ARG A 458 16.13 10.91 6.06
C ARG A 458 17.41 10.45 6.72
N SER A 459 18.52 11.19 6.54
CA SER A 459 19.79 10.85 7.20
C SER A 459 19.68 10.89 8.71
N HIS A 460 18.89 11.81 9.26
CA HIS A 460 18.58 11.88 10.68
C HIS A 460 17.77 10.67 11.13
N THR A 461 16.63 10.39 10.45
CA THR A 461 15.78 9.22 10.75
C THR A 461 16.58 7.92 10.75
N LEU A 462 17.44 7.71 9.74
CA LEU A 462 18.26 6.50 9.65
C LEU A 462 19.21 6.36 10.84
N LYS A 463 19.85 7.45 11.30
CA LYS A 463 20.71 7.43 12.48
C LYS A 463 19.93 7.13 13.76
N VAL A 464 18.73 7.69 13.90
CA VAL A 464 17.83 7.42 15.02
C VAL A 464 17.43 5.95 15.02
N LEU A 465 17.04 5.40 13.85
CA LEU A 465 16.68 3.99 13.73
C LEU A 465 17.86 3.07 14.06
N ASP A 466 19.05 3.33 13.54
CA ASP A 466 20.26 2.53 13.85
C ASP A 466 20.57 2.56 15.35
N ARG A 467 20.59 3.75 15.99
CA ARG A 467 20.90 3.90 17.41
C ARG A 467 19.87 3.25 18.31
N LEU A 468 18.58 3.51 18.07
CA LEU A 468 17.52 3.01 18.92
C LEU A 468 17.24 1.50 18.70
N ALA A 469 17.65 0.94 17.57
CA ALA A 469 17.54 -0.50 17.34
C ALA A 469 18.33 -1.36 18.34
N GLU A 470 19.43 -0.83 18.87
CA GLU A 470 20.28 -1.48 19.87
C GLU A 470 19.63 -1.59 21.27
N LEU A 471 18.60 -0.77 21.53
CA LEU A 471 17.95 -0.69 22.84
C LEU A 471 16.86 -1.77 23.00
N PRO A 472 16.66 -2.28 24.23
CA PRO A 472 15.52 -3.15 24.51
C PRO A 472 14.19 -2.40 24.33
N ARG A 473 13.16 -3.11 23.88
CA ARG A 473 11.81 -2.58 23.74
C ARG A 473 11.07 -2.61 25.07
N LEU A 474 10.05 -1.76 25.24
CA LEU A 474 9.23 -1.76 26.47
C LEU A 474 8.67 -3.13 26.86
N SER A 475 8.38 -3.99 25.87
CA SER A 475 7.88 -5.34 26.09
C SER A 475 8.95 -6.41 26.28
N ASP A 476 10.22 -6.07 26.18
CA ASP A 476 11.32 -7.04 26.33
C ASP A 476 11.57 -7.39 27.79
N GLU A 477 12.03 -8.60 28.03
CA GLU A 477 12.40 -9.08 29.38
C GLU A 477 13.60 -8.32 29.96
N GLU A 478 14.50 -7.84 29.09
CA GLU A 478 15.68 -7.10 29.45
C GLU A 478 15.43 -5.60 29.68
N HIS A 479 14.20 -5.11 29.39
CA HIS A 479 13.90 -3.68 29.56
C HIS A 479 13.89 -3.31 31.04
N PRO A 480 14.50 -2.18 31.46
CA PRO A 480 14.60 -1.77 32.87
C PRO A 480 13.28 -1.65 33.62
N LEU A 481 12.17 -1.42 32.92
CA LEU A 481 10.80 -1.39 33.50
C LEU A 481 10.14 -2.78 33.60
N THR A 482 10.81 -3.85 33.21
CA THR A 482 10.33 -5.22 33.37
C THR A 482 10.82 -5.80 34.71
N THR A 483 9.92 -6.41 35.49
CA THR A 483 10.26 -7.05 36.77
C THR A 483 9.82 -8.50 36.78
N ASN A 484 10.63 -9.40 37.33
CA ASN A 484 10.28 -10.78 37.71
C ASN A 484 9.25 -11.44 36.79
N GLN A 485 9.49 -11.46 35.47
CA GLN A 485 8.63 -12.03 34.44
C GLN A 485 7.34 -11.22 34.11
N ARG A 486 7.19 -10.01 34.63
CA ARG A 486 6.08 -9.13 34.26
C ARG A 486 6.57 -7.98 33.39
N GLN A 487 6.35 -8.16 32.09
CA GLN A 487 6.60 -7.14 31.08
C GLN A 487 5.67 -5.95 31.25
N VAL A 488 6.13 -4.78 30.82
CA VAL A 488 5.27 -3.60 30.68
C VAL A 488 4.13 -3.90 29.70
N ARG A 489 2.94 -3.57 30.09
CA ARG A 489 1.75 -3.73 29.24
C ARG A 489 1.13 -2.40 28.92
N VAL A 490 0.73 -2.26 27.65
CA VAL A 490 -0.05 -1.11 27.21
C VAL A 490 -1.49 -1.52 27.02
N ARG A 491 -2.40 -0.75 27.64
CA ARG A 491 -3.84 -0.97 27.57
C ARG A 491 -4.54 0.16 26.85
N VAL A 492 -5.60 -0.17 26.13
CA VAL A 492 -6.59 0.81 25.67
C VAL A 492 -7.33 1.35 26.89
N GLY A 493 -7.81 2.59 26.82
CA GLY A 493 -8.59 3.21 27.89
C GLY A 493 -9.77 2.38 28.36
N GLU A 494 -10.23 2.67 29.55
CA GLU A 494 -11.14 1.86 30.35
C GLU A 494 -12.56 1.78 29.77
N ILE A 495 -13.00 2.81 29.04
CA ILE A 495 -14.38 2.98 28.57
C ILE A 495 -14.45 3.13 27.06
N ASP A 496 -15.29 2.31 26.43
CA ASP A 496 -15.71 2.54 25.04
C ASP A 496 -16.71 3.71 25.00
N GLN A 497 -16.27 4.82 24.42
CA GLN A 497 -17.02 6.06 24.36
C GLN A 497 -18.33 5.94 23.58
N THR A 498 -18.39 5.04 22.60
CA THR A 498 -19.57 4.83 21.77
C THR A 498 -20.62 4.00 22.50
N ALA A 499 -20.18 2.93 23.13
CA ALA A 499 -21.06 2.04 23.89
C ALA A 499 -21.66 2.73 25.13
N HIS A 500 -20.88 3.63 25.75
CA HIS A 500 -21.27 4.31 27.01
C HIS A 500 -21.53 5.81 26.85
N ALA A 501 -21.96 6.26 25.67
CA ALA A 501 -22.18 7.68 25.38
C ALA A 501 -23.14 8.36 26.36
N LYS A 502 -24.13 7.65 26.87
CA LYS A 502 -25.13 8.16 27.85
C LYS A 502 -24.56 8.45 29.24
N SER A 503 -23.41 7.86 29.58
CA SER A 503 -22.71 8.04 30.86
C SER A 503 -21.58 9.10 30.77
N ILE A 504 -21.52 9.82 29.68
CA ILE A 504 -20.52 10.89 29.44
C ILE A 504 -21.30 12.21 29.34
N GLU A 505 -21.11 13.09 30.35
CA GLU A 505 -21.77 14.38 30.44
C GLU A 505 -20.75 15.53 30.35
N THR A 506 -21.26 16.77 30.28
CA THR A 506 -20.45 17.99 30.37
C THR A 506 -19.97 18.22 31.81
N TRP A 507 -18.68 18.55 31.98
CA TRP A 507 -18.06 18.79 33.27
C TRP A 507 -18.76 19.88 34.07
N VAL A 508 -19.07 19.55 35.33
CA VAL A 508 -19.63 20.50 36.30
C VAL A 508 -18.81 20.41 37.60
N LYS A 509 -18.20 21.52 38.00
CA LYS A 509 -17.42 21.59 39.23
C LYS A 509 -18.30 21.36 40.46
N GLY A 510 -17.87 20.49 41.37
CA GLY A 510 -18.55 20.21 42.63
C GLY A 510 -19.51 19.01 42.64
N LYS A 511 -19.82 18.40 41.51
CA LYS A 511 -20.48 17.09 41.45
C LYS A 511 -19.53 15.96 41.82
N ARG A 512 -20.04 14.80 42.28
CA ARG A 512 -19.31 13.53 42.41
C ARG A 512 -18.96 12.90 41.07
N SER A 513 -18.56 13.73 40.12
CA SER A 513 -18.23 13.37 38.74
C SER A 513 -16.70 13.26 38.59
N ARG A 514 -16.28 12.36 37.75
CA ARG A 514 -14.85 12.11 37.50
C ARG A 514 -14.45 12.70 36.16
N PRO A 515 -13.28 13.29 36.04
CA PRO A 515 -12.75 13.74 34.76
C PRO A 515 -12.72 12.57 33.77
N PHE A 516 -13.31 12.74 32.57
CA PHE A 516 -13.27 11.75 31.50
C PHE A 516 -12.25 12.17 30.46
N ILE A 517 -11.11 11.48 30.43
CA ILE A 517 -9.96 11.84 29.59
C ILE A 517 -10.04 11.14 28.25
N ARG A 518 -9.91 11.92 27.18
CA ARG A 518 -9.89 11.50 25.77
C ARG A 518 -8.63 12.01 25.10
N GLY A 519 -8.33 11.51 23.89
CA GLY A 519 -7.19 11.97 23.08
C GLY A 519 -7.15 13.49 22.84
N VAL A 520 -8.32 14.14 22.75
CA VAL A 520 -8.46 15.61 22.59
C VAL A 520 -7.95 16.43 23.79
N HIS A 521 -7.72 15.81 24.95
CA HIS A 521 -7.19 16.50 26.13
C HIS A 521 -5.65 16.59 26.15
N PHE A 522 -4.98 15.82 25.32
CA PHE A 522 -3.51 15.89 25.23
C PHE A 522 -3.09 17.14 24.47
N SER A 523 -2.44 18.04 25.16
CA SER A 523 -1.96 19.33 24.64
C SER A 523 -0.47 19.46 24.90
N GLU A 524 0.20 20.23 24.07
CA GLU A 524 1.63 20.53 24.16
C GLU A 524 1.82 22.02 24.40
N SER A 525 2.70 22.37 25.32
CA SER A 525 3.11 23.75 25.59
C SER A 525 4.22 24.20 24.63
N GLU A 526 4.51 25.48 24.57
CA GLU A 526 5.54 26.06 23.70
C GLU A 526 6.95 25.50 23.99
N ASP A 527 7.21 25.03 25.20
CA ASP A 527 8.44 24.36 25.61
C ASP A 527 8.46 22.85 25.33
N GLY A 528 7.44 22.32 24.61
CA GLY A 528 7.36 20.93 24.21
C GLY A 528 6.84 19.96 25.28
N ARG A 529 6.41 20.44 26.45
CA ARG A 529 5.83 19.58 27.48
C ARG A 529 4.41 19.19 27.16
N VAL A 530 4.10 17.90 27.24
CA VAL A 530 2.76 17.37 27.07
C VAL A 530 2.02 17.37 28.41
N PHE A 531 0.78 17.82 28.40
CA PHE A 531 -0.08 17.90 29.59
C PHE A 531 -1.54 17.63 29.27
N ILE A 532 -2.32 17.33 30.31
CA ILE A 532 -3.78 17.13 30.17
C ILE A 532 -4.52 18.45 30.36
N ARG A 533 -5.17 18.92 29.30
CA ARG A 533 -6.03 20.10 29.27
C ARG A 533 -7.48 19.70 29.56
N HIS A 534 -7.85 19.68 30.82
CA HIS A 534 -9.20 19.40 31.29
C HIS A 534 -9.60 20.37 32.43
N PRO A 535 -10.85 20.86 32.51
CA PRO A 535 -11.28 21.85 33.51
C PRO A 535 -11.18 21.39 34.96
N ALA A 536 -11.07 20.09 35.21
CA ALA A 536 -10.78 19.55 36.53
C ALA A 536 -9.37 19.91 37.05
N PHE A 537 -8.41 20.14 36.16
CA PHE A 537 -6.99 20.29 36.49
C PHE A 537 -6.42 21.65 36.11
N ARG A 538 -7.06 22.37 35.16
CA ARG A 538 -6.55 23.63 34.63
C ARG A 538 -7.67 24.65 34.48
N THR A 539 -7.29 25.93 34.60
CA THR A 539 -8.19 27.07 34.45
C THR A 539 -8.09 27.74 33.08
N ASP A 540 -7.03 27.45 32.31
CA ASP A 540 -6.76 28.00 30.97
C ASP A 540 -7.48 27.25 29.84
N ILE A 541 -8.71 26.85 30.09
CA ILE A 541 -9.54 26.18 29.08
C ILE A 541 -10.10 27.23 28.11
N PRO A 542 -9.97 27.02 26.77
CA PRO A 542 -10.53 27.95 25.80
C PRO A 542 -12.02 28.18 26.02
N SER A 543 -12.48 29.41 25.89
CA SER A 543 -13.90 29.77 26.02
C SER A 543 -14.80 29.05 25.00
N ARG A 544 -14.24 28.57 23.90
CA ARG A 544 -14.91 27.77 22.86
C ARG A 544 -14.55 26.30 22.91
N ALA A 545 -14.19 25.78 24.09
CA ALA A 545 -13.94 24.35 24.26
C ALA A 545 -15.18 23.53 23.84
N SER A 546 -14.97 22.48 23.05
CA SER A 546 -16.04 21.59 22.62
C SER A 546 -16.52 20.73 23.79
N GLU A 547 -17.77 20.22 23.72
CA GLU A 547 -18.29 19.26 24.69
C GLU A 547 -17.36 18.05 24.91
N ARG A 548 -16.60 17.68 23.89
CA ARG A 548 -15.59 16.61 24.00
C ARG A 548 -14.44 16.96 24.93
N GLN A 549 -14.08 18.26 25.03
CA GLN A 549 -13.01 18.76 25.92
C GLN A 549 -13.50 19.01 27.34
N LEU A 550 -14.79 19.01 27.56
CA LEU A 550 -15.46 19.26 28.85
C LEU A 550 -16.14 17.98 29.39
N ALA A 551 -15.58 16.82 29.12
CA ALA A 551 -16.22 15.55 29.41
C ALA A 551 -16.03 15.11 30.87
N MET A 552 -17.11 14.58 31.51
CA MET A 552 -17.05 13.89 32.77
C MET A 552 -17.74 12.52 32.69
N TRP A 553 -17.30 11.60 33.52
CA TRP A 553 -17.90 10.30 33.68
C TRP A 553 -18.88 10.29 34.85
N VAL A 554 -20.09 9.82 34.62
CA VAL A 554 -21.17 9.68 35.61
C VAL A 554 -21.68 8.24 35.75
N GLY A 555 -21.07 7.28 35.08
CA GLY A 555 -21.39 5.86 35.13
C GLY A 555 -20.81 5.16 36.38
N ASP A 556 -21.12 3.86 36.52
CA ASP A 556 -20.75 3.04 37.68
C ASP A 556 -19.30 2.51 37.65
N HIS A 557 -18.60 2.67 36.56
CA HIS A 557 -17.18 2.25 36.48
C HIS A 557 -16.32 3.05 37.44
N HIS A 558 -15.53 2.35 38.22
CA HIS A 558 -14.52 2.93 39.10
C HIS A 558 -13.16 2.85 38.41
N PRO A 559 -12.49 4.01 38.17
CA PRO A 559 -11.17 4.01 37.58
C PRO A 559 -10.18 3.32 38.51
N SER A 560 -9.10 2.81 37.96
CA SER A 560 -7.96 2.34 38.75
C SER A 560 -7.49 3.45 39.70
N HIS A 561 -7.16 3.06 40.89
CA HIS A 561 -6.67 3.98 41.90
C HIS A 561 -5.23 4.41 41.54
N GLY A 562 -4.96 5.69 41.72
CA GLY A 562 -3.68 6.29 41.55
C GLY A 562 -3.43 6.94 40.17
N PRO A 563 -2.39 7.75 40.10
CA PRO A 563 -1.93 8.38 38.87
C PRO A 563 -1.30 7.35 37.92
N ARG A 564 -1.35 7.59 36.61
CA ARG A 564 -0.78 6.70 35.59
C ARG A 564 -0.32 7.42 34.35
N LEU A 565 0.57 6.80 33.59
CA LEU A 565 1.04 7.30 32.31
C LEU A 565 0.09 6.91 31.20
N ALA A 566 -0.29 7.87 30.37
CA ALA A 566 -1.13 7.63 29.21
C ALA A 566 -0.65 8.39 27.98
N CYS A 567 -0.97 7.84 26.82
CA CYS A 567 -0.65 8.38 25.49
C CYS A 567 -1.93 8.56 24.66
N GLN A 568 -1.95 9.61 23.85
CA GLN A 568 -3.00 9.83 22.87
C GLN A 568 -3.03 8.67 21.86
N ALA A 569 -4.21 8.03 21.69
CA ALA A 569 -4.34 6.88 20.78
C ALA A 569 -4.65 7.24 19.32
N ILE A 570 -5.10 8.46 19.04
CA ILE A 570 -5.45 8.91 17.69
C ILE A 570 -4.71 10.20 17.38
N VAL A 571 -3.91 10.19 16.31
CA VAL A 571 -3.05 11.31 15.90
C VAL A 571 -3.48 11.79 14.51
N ASN A 572 -3.72 13.09 14.34
CA ASN A 572 -4.02 13.67 13.04
C ASN A 572 -2.76 13.76 12.17
N ALA A 573 -2.91 13.68 10.85
CA ALA A 573 -1.82 13.76 9.89
C ALA A 573 -0.98 15.06 9.98
N HIS A 574 -1.58 16.16 10.48
CA HIS A 574 -0.92 17.46 10.66
C HIS A 574 -0.37 17.70 12.06
N GLN A 575 -0.45 16.71 12.94
CA GLN A 575 0.06 16.82 14.30
C GLN A 575 1.60 16.68 14.29
N GLU A 576 2.30 17.67 14.84
CA GLU A 576 3.77 17.72 14.84
C GLU A 576 4.41 16.54 15.59
N ARG A 577 3.78 16.12 16.70
CA ARG A 577 4.25 15.01 17.53
C ARG A 577 3.28 13.83 17.45
N ARG A 578 3.78 12.62 17.17
CA ARG A 578 2.99 11.39 17.19
C ARG A 578 2.77 10.86 18.60
N LEU A 579 3.84 10.82 19.41
CA LEU A 579 3.76 10.37 20.79
C LEU A 579 3.48 11.57 21.71
N ARG A 580 2.33 11.55 22.39
CA ARG A 580 1.96 12.51 23.41
C ARG A 580 1.63 11.78 24.70
N TRP A 581 2.64 11.66 25.55
CA TRP A 581 2.51 11.06 26.87
C TRP A 581 2.26 12.12 27.91
N ALA A 582 1.37 11.83 28.85
CA ALA A 582 1.09 12.69 30.02
C ALA A 582 0.76 11.86 31.25
N VAL A 583 1.06 12.41 32.42
CA VAL A 583 0.61 11.85 33.69
C VAL A 583 -0.88 12.15 33.86
N ILE A 584 -1.66 11.12 34.08
CA ILE A 584 -3.10 11.21 34.34
C ILE A 584 -3.30 11.27 35.85
N PRO A 585 -3.94 12.32 36.37
CA PRO A 585 -4.23 12.43 37.80
C PRO A 585 -5.17 11.33 38.29
N GLU A 586 -5.02 11.01 39.60
CA GLU A 586 -5.88 10.09 40.30
C GLU A 586 -7.38 10.41 40.13
N GLY A 587 -8.23 9.41 40.14
CA GLY A 587 -9.68 9.56 40.01
C GLY A 587 -10.21 9.86 38.61
N SER A 588 -9.34 9.97 37.59
CA SER A 588 -9.72 10.14 36.19
C SER A 588 -10.16 8.81 35.56
N VAL A 589 -11.08 8.87 34.61
CA VAL A 589 -11.51 7.73 33.75
C VAL A 589 -11.01 7.92 32.34
N LEU A 590 -10.46 6.88 31.71
CA LEU A 590 -9.87 6.94 30.38
C LEU A 590 -10.83 6.39 29.32
N GLY A 591 -11.11 7.18 28.29
CA GLY A 591 -11.82 6.73 27.10
C GLY A 591 -10.92 5.94 26.14
N ASN A 592 -11.51 5.14 25.25
CA ASN A 592 -10.82 4.30 24.27
C ASN A 592 -10.03 5.05 23.18
N SER A 593 -9.94 6.37 23.24
CA SER A 593 -9.02 7.20 22.44
C SER A 593 -7.70 7.54 23.16
N VAL A 594 -7.42 6.83 24.25
CA VAL A 594 -6.22 6.97 25.08
C VAL A 594 -5.67 5.58 25.36
N ASN A 595 -4.35 5.42 25.26
CA ASN A 595 -3.63 4.23 25.73
C ASN A 595 -2.93 4.56 27.05
N HIS A 596 -2.76 3.58 27.94
CA HIS A 596 -2.02 3.78 29.19
C HIS A 596 -1.10 2.61 29.49
N ILE A 597 -0.03 2.88 30.26
CA ILE A 597 0.93 1.88 30.71
C ILE A 597 0.53 1.35 32.08
N GLU A 598 0.53 0.03 32.24
CA GLU A 598 0.48 -0.66 33.53
C GLU A 598 1.89 -0.98 33.98
N LEU A 599 2.36 -0.28 35.04
CA LEU A 599 3.64 -0.56 35.68
C LEU A 599 3.43 -1.50 36.87
N HIS A 600 4.36 -2.44 37.06
CA HIS A 600 4.36 -3.31 38.24
C HIS A 600 4.60 -2.52 39.53
N GLU A 601 4.10 -3.03 40.67
CA GLU A 601 4.23 -2.38 41.97
C GLU A 601 5.70 -2.10 42.35
N ASP A 602 6.61 -3.01 42.04
CA ASP A 602 8.06 -2.85 42.31
C ASP A 602 8.65 -1.64 41.54
N ILE A 603 8.23 -1.43 40.28
CA ILE A 603 8.64 -0.25 39.51
C ILE A 603 8.05 1.02 40.11
N GLN A 604 6.79 0.98 40.54
CA GLN A 604 6.15 2.13 41.19
C GLN A 604 6.85 2.48 42.49
N ALA A 605 7.20 1.49 43.33
CA ALA A 605 7.97 1.68 44.55
C ALA A 605 9.35 2.31 44.26
N ARG A 606 10.03 1.83 43.25
CA ARG A 606 11.34 2.38 42.82
C ARG A 606 11.23 3.83 42.37
N LEU A 607 10.21 4.16 41.57
CA LEU A 607 9.96 5.53 41.14
C LEU A 607 9.69 6.47 42.33
N VAL A 608 9.04 5.98 43.40
CA VAL A 608 8.82 6.74 44.63
C VAL A 608 10.13 6.94 45.42
N GLU A 609 10.99 5.94 45.50
CA GLU A 609 12.32 6.04 46.13
C GLU A 609 13.18 7.10 45.46
N ASP A 610 13.21 7.08 44.11
CA ASP A 610 14.06 7.99 43.36
C ASP A 610 13.51 9.42 43.26
N HIS A 611 12.17 9.61 43.32
CA HIS A 611 11.50 10.88 43.04
C HIS A 611 10.57 11.38 44.13
N THR A 612 10.63 10.79 45.33
CA THR A 612 9.86 11.16 46.52
C THR A 612 8.36 10.91 46.44
N THR A 613 7.72 11.02 45.24
CA THR A 613 6.31 10.74 45.00
C THR A 613 6.16 9.94 43.71
N ILE A 614 5.05 9.19 43.61
CA ILE A 614 4.72 8.42 42.40
C ILE A 614 4.48 9.37 41.20
N GLU A 615 3.84 10.52 41.41
CA GLU A 615 3.64 11.53 40.38
C GLU A 615 4.97 12.09 39.86
N GLY A 616 5.93 12.36 40.75
CA GLY A 616 7.26 12.79 40.37
C GLY A 616 7.99 11.76 39.51
N GLY A 617 7.94 10.50 39.91
CA GLY A 617 8.51 9.40 39.15
C GLY A 617 7.84 9.19 37.79
N LEU A 618 6.50 9.26 37.75
CA LEU A 618 5.76 9.19 36.49
C LEU A 618 6.04 10.39 35.59
N GLN A 619 6.22 11.59 36.14
CA GLN A 619 6.58 12.77 35.35
C GLN A 619 7.98 12.62 34.75
N TRP A 620 8.97 12.15 35.52
CA TRP A 620 10.28 11.82 35.02
C TRP A 620 10.23 10.79 33.89
N LEU A 621 9.50 9.69 34.03
CA LEU A 621 9.34 8.68 32.98
C LEU A 621 8.63 9.25 31.76
N CYS A 622 7.64 10.14 31.98
CA CYS A 622 6.93 10.84 30.90
C CYS A 622 7.88 11.69 30.02
N GLU A 623 8.89 12.29 30.59
CA GLU A 623 9.90 13.07 29.85
C GLU A 623 10.73 12.17 28.92
N HIS A 624 11.12 10.98 29.38
CA HIS A 624 11.82 9.99 28.54
C HIS A 624 10.93 9.47 27.40
N LEU A 625 9.65 9.21 27.68
CA LEU A 625 8.67 8.76 26.69
C LEU A 625 8.29 9.84 25.66
N ASN A 626 8.49 11.11 25.96
CA ASN A 626 8.31 12.25 25.08
C ASN A 626 9.60 12.69 24.37
N ASN A 627 10.66 11.87 24.39
CA ASN A 627 11.89 12.14 23.66
C ASN A 627 11.63 12.29 22.14
N ASN A 628 12.31 13.24 21.49
CA ASN A 628 12.12 13.51 20.06
C ASN A 628 12.57 12.33 19.17
N ASP A 629 13.68 11.67 19.52
CA ASP A 629 14.15 10.51 18.77
C ASP A 629 13.17 9.33 18.89
N LEU A 630 12.52 9.19 20.04
CA LEU A 630 11.47 8.18 20.23
C LEU A 630 10.21 8.50 19.40
N ASP A 631 9.85 9.79 19.27
CA ASP A 631 8.77 10.23 18.39
C ASP A 631 9.10 9.97 16.91
N GLU A 632 10.35 10.24 16.50
CA GLU A 632 10.86 9.94 15.16
C GLU A 632 10.81 8.44 14.86
N TRP A 633 11.24 7.61 15.82
CA TRP A 633 11.07 6.15 15.75
C TRP A 633 9.61 5.77 15.54
N ALA A 634 8.71 6.28 16.37
CA ALA A 634 7.28 5.95 16.28
C ALA A 634 6.65 6.39 14.96
N ARG A 635 7.12 7.50 14.37
CA ARG A 635 6.68 7.96 13.04
C ARG A 635 7.14 7.01 11.93
N ALA A 636 8.36 6.53 12.00
CA ALA A 636 8.89 5.59 11.00
C ALA A 636 8.08 4.29 10.95
N TRP A 637 7.56 3.83 12.08
CA TRP A 637 6.79 2.57 12.18
C TRP A 637 5.27 2.76 12.16
N ALA A 638 4.79 3.99 11.97
CA ALA A 638 3.36 4.30 11.97
C ALA A 638 2.62 3.59 10.83
N ALA A 639 1.70 2.70 11.18
CA ALA A 639 0.86 2.01 10.21
C ALA A 639 -0.32 2.87 9.72
N ASN A 640 -0.88 3.71 10.61
CA ASN A 640 -2.04 4.57 10.35
C ASN A 640 -2.10 5.71 11.38
N ASN A 641 -3.21 6.43 11.44
CA ASN A 641 -3.43 7.52 12.40
C ASN A 641 -3.65 7.05 13.85
N ASN A 642 -3.82 5.76 14.09
CA ASN A 642 -3.90 5.23 15.45
C ASN A 642 -2.49 4.91 15.96
N VAL A 643 -2.25 5.24 17.22
CA VAL A 643 -1.10 4.76 17.99
C VAL A 643 -1.55 3.49 18.70
N ASN A 644 -1.18 2.34 18.14
CA ASN A 644 -1.64 1.04 18.63
C ASN A 644 -0.81 0.56 19.82
N ASN A 645 -1.40 -0.26 20.71
CA ASN A 645 -0.70 -0.80 21.88
C ASN A 645 0.61 -1.50 21.51
N TYR A 646 0.59 -2.36 20.48
CA TYR A 646 1.78 -3.06 20.03
C TYR A 646 2.89 -2.12 19.52
N GLU A 647 2.53 -0.95 18.93
CA GLU A 647 3.50 0.07 18.54
C GLU A 647 4.18 0.67 19.77
N LEU A 648 3.40 0.92 20.83
CA LEU A 648 3.91 1.45 22.10
C LEU A 648 4.76 0.41 22.87
N GLU A 649 4.35 -0.85 22.87
CA GLU A 649 5.10 -1.97 23.48
C GLU A 649 6.45 -2.19 22.78
N MET A 650 6.55 -1.85 21.50
CA MET A 650 7.78 -1.95 20.70
C MET A 650 8.66 -0.69 20.73
N LEU A 651 8.36 0.29 21.59
CA LEU A 651 9.20 1.48 21.72
C LEU A 651 10.53 1.16 22.42
N PRO A 652 11.67 1.57 21.83
CA PRO A 652 13.00 1.44 22.43
C PRO A 652 13.28 2.62 23.39
N VAL A 653 12.72 2.57 24.59
CA VAL A 653 12.82 3.65 25.55
C VAL A 653 14.18 3.63 26.24
N GLU A 654 14.96 4.68 26.03
CA GLU A 654 16.25 4.85 26.69
C GLU A 654 16.05 5.41 28.10
N LEU A 655 16.50 4.69 29.10
CA LEU A 655 16.54 5.14 30.49
C LEU A 655 17.98 5.28 30.93
N PRO A 656 18.32 6.22 31.86
CA PRO A 656 19.68 6.38 32.37
C PRO A 656 20.22 5.10 33.02
N ASP A 657 21.52 4.85 32.89
CA ASP A 657 22.21 3.70 33.51
C ASP A 657 22.04 3.65 35.02
N SER A 658 21.74 4.80 35.65
CA SER A 658 21.43 4.91 37.08
C SER A 658 20.09 4.29 37.46
N PHE A 659 19.20 4.04 36.49
CA PHE A 659 17.96 3.32 36.73
C PHE A 659 18.27 1.81 36.68
N PRO A 660 18.36 1.12 37.85
CA PRO A 660 18.85 -0.26 37.85
C PRO A 660 17.91 -1.18 37.14
N GLN A 661 18.52 -2.08 36.35
CA GLN A 661 17.81 -3.27 35.90
C GLN A 661 17.43 -4.10 37.14
N PHE A 662 16.15 -4.46 37.26
CA PHE A 662 15.74 -5.48 38.23
C PHE A 662 16.34 -6.80 37.78
N GLY A 663 17.51 -7.09 38.33
CA GLY A 663 18.37 -8.17 37.90
C GLY A 663 17.64 -9.48 37.82
N THR A 664 17.95 -10.26 36.80
CA THR A 664 17.82 -11.70 36.78
C THR A 664 18.38 -12.24 38.09
N PHE A 665 17.51 -12.49 39.07
CA PHE A 665 17.92 -13.30 40.21
C PHE A 665 18.42 -14.62 39.65
N ALA A 666 19.70 -14.87 39.84
CA ALA A 666 20.32 -16.15 39.48
C ALA A 666 19.41 -17.28 39.92
N ARG A 667 19.10 -18.18 39.01
CA ARG A 667 18.38 -19.43 39.27
C ARG A 667 19.14 -20.32 40.25
#